data_3da68cb75a56f102f2229ded3c20f232
#
_entry.id   3da68cb75a56f102f2229ded3c20f232
#
_cell.length_a   1.000
_cell.length_b   1.000
_cell.length_c   1.000
_cell.angle_alpha   90.00
_cell.angle_beta   90.00
_cell.angle_gamma   90.00
#
_symmetry.space_group_name_H-M   'P 1'
#
loop_
_entity.id
_entity.type
_entity.pdbx_description
1 polymer ?
#
loop_
_entity_poly.entity_id
_entity_poly.type
_entity_poly.pdbx_seq_one_letter_code
_entity_poly.pdbx_strand_id
1 'polypeptide(L)'
;MFKLVSDYKPTGDQPQAIEKLVDGVNKGYNEQTLLGVTGSGKTFTMANIIAKLNRPTLVLAHNKTLAGQLCAEFKEFFPENAVEYFVSYYDYYQPEAYIATTDTYIEKDSAINDEIDKLRHSATSALSERRDVIIVASVSCIYSLGDPIDYKSMVISLRTGMEKSRDNLIAKLVEIQYERNDINFIRNKFRVRGDIVEIFPVYSNDTAIRVEFFGDEIDRISEINALTGAVKNVVSHIAIYPASHYVVSPEKMEEALQKINNEMELQVAEFEKQGKLIEAQRIRQRTEYDMEMLRETGFCKGIENYSAIMSGRKPGEPPFTLLDYFPDDYVLFVDESHVTLPQVRGMYGGDRSRKESLINFGFRLPSAYDNRPLTFDEFYGKTHQKIFVSATPGPFETEKSVQVAEQVIRPTGLLDPEISVRSTEGQIDDLISEINIRIEKKERVLVTTLTKKMAENLTDYLSQHGIKVRYMHYDIDTIERMELIRDLRLGEFDVLVGINLLREGLDIPEVSLIAILDADKEGFLRSETSLVQIIGRAARNANGQVIMYADTVTKSMERAIEETYRRREKQIAYNEEHGITPQTITKDVREILEISSRDKSGKKRMSREEKQKLIIRLTEEMKAAAKILEFEHAAYLRDKIEKLKSEK
;
A
#
# COMPACT_ATOMS: atom_id res chain seq x y z
N MET A 1 -24.17 7.74 5.44
CA MET A 1 -24.41 6.54 6.28
C MET A 1 -23.87 5.34 5.55
N PHE A 2 -23.15 4.46 6.24
CA PHE A 2 -22.66 3.23 5.63
C PHE A 2 -23.78 2.24 5.35
N LYS A 3 -23.78 1.68 4.14
CA LYS A 3 -24.75 0.69 3.71
C LYS A 3 -24.01 -0.61 3.34
N LEU A 4 -24.01 -1.54 4.28
CA LEU A 4 -23.42 -2.86 4.06
C LEU A 4 -24.29 -3.68 3.11
N VAL A 5 -23.68 -4.17 2.03
CA VAL A 5 -24.30 -5.07 1.05
C VAL A 5 -23.56 -6.41 1.12
N SER A 6 -24.26 -7.49 1.47
CA SER A 6 -23.67 -8.82 1.53
C SER A 6 -24.76 -9.89 1.50
N ASP A 7 -24.49 -10.98 0.80
CA ASP A 7 -25.33 -12.20 0.84
C ASP A 7 -25.09 -13.02 2.12
N TYR A 8 -24.01 -12.71 2.83
CA TYR A 8 -23.64 -13.41 4.08
C TYR A 8 -24.27 -12.74 5.30
N LYS A 9 -24.57 -13.57 6.30
CA LYS A 9 -24.95 -13.12 7.65
C LYS A 9 -23.85 -13.49 8.65
N PRO A 10 -23.65 -12.70 9.72
CA PRO A 10 -22.71 -13.07 10.77
C PRO A 10 -23.06 -14.42 11.40
N THR A 11 -22.08 -15.32 11.47
CA THR A 11 -22.22 -16.68 12.01
C THR A 11 -21.07 -17.02 12.94
N GLY A 12 -21.18 -18.11 13.69
CA GLY A 12 -20.16 -18.54 14.65
C GLY A 12 -19.93 -17.52 15.75
N ASP A 13 -18.69 -17.16 15.96
CA ASP A 13 -18.28 -16.15 16.96
C ASP A 13 -18.50 -14.70 16.49
N GLN A 14 -18.80 -14.47 15.18
CA GLN A 14 -18.91 -13.13 14.60
C GLN A 14 -19.96 -12.25 15.29
N PRO A 15 -21.22 -12.70 15.53
CA PRO A 15 -22.22 -11.87 16.19
C PRO A 15 -21.76 -11.31 17.54
N GLN A 16 -21.20 -12.17 18.40
CA GLN A 16 -20.68 -11.78 19.70
C GLN A 16 -19.49 -10.83 19.59
N ALA A 17 -18.56 -11.11 18.68
CA ALA A 17 -17.39 -10.26 18.47
C ALA A 17 -17.80 -8.86 17.99
N ILE A 18 -18.74 -8.77 17.04
CA ILE A 18 -19.27 -7.50 16.52
C ILE A 18 -19.94 -6.72 17.66
N GLU A 19 -20.84 -7.33 18.41
CA GLU A 19 -21.58 -6.69 19.50
C GLU A 19 -20.60 -6.17 20.58
N LYS A 20 -19.70 -7.03 21.02
CA LYS A 20 -18.70 -6.71 22.03
C LYS A 20 -17.81 -5.54 21.65
N LEU A 21 -17.30 -5.51 20.41
CA LEU A 21 -16.41 -4.44 19.92
C LEU A 21 -17.16 -3.13 19.68
N VAL A 22 -18.38 -3.19 19.12
CA VAL A 22 -19.23 -1.99 18.95
C VAL A 22 -19.59 -1.38 20.30
N ASP A 23 -20.00 -2.19 21.27
CA ASP A 23 -20.28 -1.75 22.62
C ASP A 23 -19.07 -1.09 23.29
N GLY A 24 -17.88 -1.68 23.09
CA GLY A 24 -16.65 -1.11 23.62
C GLY A 24 -16.34 0.26 23.03
N VAL A 25 -16.49 0.43 21.71
CA VAL A 25 -16.34 1.76 21.07
C VAL A 25 -17.35 2.75 21.62
N ASN A 26 -18.62 2.36 21.76
CA ASN A 26 -19.68 3.24 22.30
C ASN A 26 -19.46 3.59 23.78
N LYS A 27 -18.82 2.72 24.56
CA LYS A 27 -18.40 2.98 25.95
C LYS A 27 -17.13 3.83 26.04
N GLY A 28 -16.51 4.18 24.93
CA GLY A 28 -15.29 5.00 24.88
C GLY A 28 -13.99 4.23 25.14
N TYR A 29 -13.97 2.90 24.94
CA TYR A 29 -12.72 2.14 25.05
C TYR A 29 -11.75 2.56 23.94
N ASN A 30 -10.52 2.89 24.32
CA ASN A 30 -9.52 3.35 23.39
C ASN A 30 -8.89 2.21 22.61
N GLU A 31 -8.67 1.06 23.25
CA GLU A 31 -8.01 -0.09 22.66
C GLU A 31 -8.80 -1.37 22.90
N GLN A 32 -9.01 -2.11 21.83
CA GLN A 32 -9.67 -3.41 21.84
C GLN A 32 -8.98 -4.35 20.87
N THR A 33 -9.07 -5.66 21.08
CA THR A 33 -8.51 -6.65 20.15
C THR A 33 -9.59 -7.58 19.61
N LEU A 34 -9.62 -7.75 18.27
CA LEU A 34 -10.27 -8.85 17.60
C LEU A 34 -9.23 -9.96 17.36
N LEU A 35 -9.25 -10.99 18.20
CA LEU A 35 -8.46 -12.20 18.00
C LEU A 35 -9.18 -13.08 17.00
N GLY A 36 -8.86 -12.94 15.72
CA GLY A 36 -9.56 -13.67 14.65
C GLY A 36 -8.62 -14.59 13.88
N VAL A 37 -8.89 -15.90 13.89
CA VAL A 37 -8.09 -16.87 13.15
C VAL A 37 -8.21 -16.69 11.64
N THR A 38 -7.26 -17.25 10.91
CA THR A 38 -7.30 -17.25 9.44
C THR A 38 -8.55 -17.97 8.95
N GLY A 39 -9.29 -17.32 8.03
CA GLY A 39 -10.53 -17.91 7.47
C GLY A 39 -11.80 -17.74 8.32
N SER A 40 -11.72 -17.06 9.47
CA SER A 40 -12.91 -16.79 10.31
C SER A 40 -13.79 -15.63 9.79
N GLY A 41 -13.37 -14.94 8.72
CA GLY A 41 -14.12 -13.81 8.15
C GLY A 41 -13.88 -12.47 8.88
N LYS A 42 -12.65 -12.20 9.30
CA LYS A 42 -12.27 -10.93 9.98
C LYS A 42 -12.72 -9.69 9.22
N THR A 43 -12.50 -9.64 7.89
CA THR A 43 -12.90 -8.49 7.05
C THR A 43 -14.40 -8.25 7.10
N PHE A 44 -15.20 -9.30 7.05
CA PHE A 44 -16.66 -9.21 7.16
C PHE A 44 -17.10 -8.73 8.55
N THR A 45 -16.41 -9.17 9.61
CA THR A 45 -16.63 -8.68 10.97
C THR A 45 -16.31 -7.19 11.07
N MET A 46 -15.16 -6.74 10.54
CA MET A 46 -14.82 -5.33 10.47
C MET A 46 -15.89 -4.53 9.71
N ALA A 47 -16.35 -5.02 8.55
CA ALA A 47 -17.40 -4.36 7.77
C ALA A 47 -18.70 -4.18 8.57
N ASN A 48 -19.12 -5.20 9.31
CA ASN A 48 -20.29 -5.10 10.19
C ASN A 48 -20.12 -4.10 11.34
N ILE A 49 -18.93 -4.03 11.92
CA ILE A 49 -18.60 -3.04 12.97
C ILE A 49 -18.67 -1.64 12.38
N ILE A 50 -18.07 -1.40 11.21
CA ILE A 50 -18.08 -0.11 10.50
C ILE A 50 -19.51 0.34 10.21
N ALA A 51 -20.33 -0.56 9.67
CA ALA A 51 -21.72 -0.27 9.36
C ALA A 51 -22.53 0.12 10.62
N LYS A 52 -22.32 -0.57 11.76
CA LYS A 52 -23.01 -0.27 13.02
C LYS A 52 -22.53 1.02 13.67
N LEU A 53 -21.23 1.30 13.64
CA LEU A 53 -20.65 2.51 14.21
C LEU A 53 -20.98 3.76 13.38
N ASN A 54 -21.05 3.61 12.07
CA ASN A 54 -21.34 4.69 11.13
C ASN A 54 -20.38 5.89 11.28
N ARG A 55 -19.09 5.64 11.44
CA ARG A 55 -18.01 6.64 11.61
C ARG A 55 -16.97 6.49 10.51
N PRO A 56 -16.28 7.56 10.10
CA PRO A 56 -15.13 7.47 9.23
C PRO A 56 -14.13 6.46 9.77
N THR A 57 -13.55 5.66 8.90
CA THR A 57 -12.73 4.53 9.31
C THR A 57 -11.40 4.51 8.56
N LEU A 58 -10.32 4.31 9.30
CA LEU A 58 -9.00 3.99 8.76
C LEU A 58 -8.69 2.52 9.03
N VAL A 59 -8.35 1.78 7.99
CA VAL A 59 -7.85 0.40 8.08
C VAL A 59 -6.37 0.39 7.70
N LEU A 60 -5.51 0.13 8.67
CA LEU A 60 -4.06 0.12 8.49
C LEU A 60 -3.56 -1.30 8.27
N ALA A 61 -2.91 -1.54 7.13
CA ALA A 61 -2.29 -2.80 6.77
C ALA A 61 -0.77 -2.64 6.61
N HIS A 62 0.01 -3.68 6.90
CA HIS A 62 1.48 -3.62 6.90
C HIS A 62 2.11 -3.58 5.50
N ASN A 63 1.39 -3.94 4.43
CA ASN A 63 1.92 -3.87 3.05
C ASN A 63 0.85 -3.48 2.02
N LYS A 64 1.32 -3.09 0.81
CA LYS A 64 0.46 -2.65 -0.30
C LYS A 64 -0.50 -3.75 -0.78
N THR A 65 -0.04 -5.00 -0.85
CA THR A 65 -0.83 -6.13 -1.37
C THR A 65 -2.02 -6.43 -0.47
N LEU A 66 -1.79 -6.53 0.84
CA LEU A 66 -2.86 -6.74 1.81
C LEU A 66 -3.84 -5.56 1.83
N ALA A 67 -3.32 -4.33 1.80
CA ALA A 67 -4.16 -3.15 1.72
C ALA A 67 -5.03 -3.14 0.44
N GLY A 68 -4.48 -3.56 -0.71
CA GLY A 68 -5.23 -3.69 -1.96
C GLY A 68 -6.33 -4.75 -1.88
N GLN A 69 -6.04 -5.90 -1.30
CA GLN A 69 -7.02 -6.96 -1.07
C GLN A 69 -8.16 -6.49 -0.17
N LEU A 70 -7.83 -5.89 0.99
CA LEU A 70 -8.83 -5.36 1.92
C LEU A 70 -9.68 -4.26 1.27
N CYS A 71 -9.06 -3.37 0.50
CA CYS A 71 -9.78 -2.32 -0.22
C CYS A 71 -10.78 -2.92 -1.22
N ALA A 72 -10.41 -3.96 -1.96
CA ALA A 72 -11.31 -4.65 -2.88
C ALA A 72 -12.49 -5.31 -2.13
N GLU A 73 -12.21 -6.03 -1.04
CA GLU A 73 -13.24 -6.66 -0.20
C GLU A 73 -14.20 -5.60 0.40
N PHE A 74 -13.68 -4.48 0.91
CA PHE A 74 -14.55 -3.39 1.42
C PHE A 74 -15.37 -2.71 0.33
N LYS A 75 -14.86 -2.58 -0.90
CA LYS A 75 -15.64 -2.06 -2.04
C LYS A 75 -16.80 -2.98 -2.41
N GLU A 76 -16.64 -4.29 -2.29
CA GLU A 76 -17.73 -5.26 -2.47
C GLU A 76 -18.80 -5.11 -1.36
N PHE A 77 -18.37 -4.90 -0.10
CA PHE A 77 -19.29 -4.71 1.03
C PHE A 77 -19.97 -3.33 1.06
N PHE A 78 -19.33 -2.30 0.52
CA PHE A 78 -19.81 -0.91 0.56
C PHE A 78 -19.80 -0.24 -0.82
N PRO A 79 -20.57 -0.77 -1.80
CA PRO A 79 -20.53 -0.26 -3.18
C PRO A 79 -21.04 1.17 -3.35
N GLU A 80 -21.85 1.68 -2.40
CA GLU A 80 -22.42 3.04 -2.43
C GLU A 80 -21.62 4.05 -1.58
N ASN A 81 -20.63 3.59 -0.81
CA ASN A 81 -19.83 4.42 0.08
C ASN A 81 -18.42 4.68 -0.47
N ALA A 82 -17.73 5.67 0.06
CA ALA A 82 -16.36 5.95 -0.34
C ALA A 82 -15.39 4.96 0.30
N VAL A 83 -14.86 4.03 -0.48
CA VAL A 83 -13.80 3.11 -0.08
C VAL A 83 -12.56 3.44 -0.87
N GLU A 84 -11.58 4.01 -0.20
CA GLU A 84 -10.40 4.63 -0.79
C GLU A 84 -9.11 3.87 -0.43
N TYR A 85 -8.12 3.98 -1.30
CA TYR A 85 -6.85 3.29 -1.16
C TYR A 85 -5.70 4.30 -0.99
N PHE A 86 -4.94 4.17 0.09
CA PHE A 86 -3.86 5.10 0.40
C PHE A 86 -2.57 4.38 0.77
N VAL A 87 -1.70 4.20 -0.23
CA VAL A 87 -0.40 3.53 -0.06
C VAL A 87 0.72 4.40 -0.64
N SER A 88 1.97 3.95 -0.52
CA SER A 88 3.09 4.64 -1.17
C SER A 88 2.91 4.63 -2.69
N TYR A 89 2.96 5.81 -3.32
CA TYR A 89 2.79 6.00 -4.76
C TYR A 89 4.04 5.71 -5.59
N TYR A 90 5.11 5.23 -4.96
CA TYR A 90 6.32 4.84 -5.67
C TYR A 90 6.25 3.37 -6.11
N ASP A 91 6.43 3.09 -7.40
CA ASP A 91 6.67 1.74 -7.93
C ASP A 91 8.10 1.30 -7.60
N TYR A 92 9.02 2.24 -7.75
CA TYR A 92 10.41 2.11 -7.33
C TYR A 92 10.78 3.33 -6.48
N TYR A 93 11.48 3.11 -5.38
CA TYR A 93 11.94 4.16 -4.49
C TYR A 93 13.35 3.89 -3.98
N GLN A 94 14.30 4.65 -4.47
CA GLN A 94 15.63 4.76 -3.90
C GLN A 94 15.71 6.09 -3.13
N PRO A 95 15.75 6.05 -1.79
CA PRO A 95 15.86 7.27 -1.02
C PRO A 95 17.22 7.94 -1.27
N GLU A 96 17.22 9.26 -1.23
CA GLU A 96 18.45 10.05 -1.19
C GLU A 96 19.30 9.63 0.00
N ALA A 97 20.58 9.35 -0.21
CA ALA A 97 21.48 8.94 0.85
C ALA A 97 22.92 9.39 0.56
N TYR A 98 23.72 9.52 1.61
CA TYR A 98 25.15 9.76 1.47
C TYR A 98 25.93 8.78 2.33
N ILE A 99 26.89 8.09 1.70
CA ILE A 99 27.77 7.12 2.32
C ILE A 99 29.14 7.78 2.49
N ALA A 100 29.41 8.29 3.68
CA ALA A 100 30.63 9.02 3.99
C ALA A 100 31.93 8.21 3.81
N THR A 101 31.89 6.89 4.06
CA THR A 101 33.05 6.00 3.94
C THR A 101 33.55 5.84 2.50
N THR A 102 32.68 5.99 1.51
CA THR A 102 33.00 5.84 0.08
C THR A 102 32.84 7.15 -0.70
N ASP A 103 32.51 8.25 0.00
CA ASP A 103 32.16 9.56 -0.61
C ASP A 103 31.14 9.41 -1.75
N THR A 104 30.11 8.58 -1.50
CA THR A 104 29.11 8.25 -2.52
C THR A 104 27.78 8.91 -2.19
N TYR A 105 27.36 9.85 -3.03
CA TYR A 105 26.02 10.42 -2.99
C TYR A 105 25.09 9.60 -3.87
N ILE A 106 24.00 9.15 -3.29
CA ILE A 106 22.92 8.44 -3.97
C ILE A 106 21.79 9.45 -4.14
N GLU A 107 21.55 9.86 -5.36
CA GLU A 107 20.41 10.74 -5.66
C GLU A 107 19.09 10.00 -5.44
N LYS A 108 18.06 10.76 -4.98
CA LYS A 108 16.70 10.23 -4.92
C LYS A 108 16.27 9.82 -6.33
N ASP A 109 16.03 8.54 -6.53
CA ASP A 109 15.42 7.99 -7.74
C ASP A 109 14.07 7.36 -7.39
N SER A 110 13.04 7.71 -8.13
CA SER A 110 11.70 7.23 -7.87
C SER A 110 10.83 7.27 -9.12
N ALA A 111 10.14 6.18 -9.37
CA ALA A 111 9.08 6.12 -10.35
C ALA A 111 7.73 6.29 -9.63
N ILE A 112 7.02 7.36 -9.96
CA ILE A 112 5.70 7.63 -9.41
C ILE A 112 4.67 6.85 -10.21
N ASN A 113 3.81 6.11 -9.52
CA ASN A 113 2.64 5.47 -10.09
C ASN A 113 1.48 6.47 -10.12
N ASP A 114 1.15 6.96 -11.31
CA ASP A 114 0.07 7.95 -11.52
C ASP A 114 -1.29 7.46 -11.01
N GLU A 115 -1.57 6.15 -11.08
CA GLU A 115 -2.83 5.58 -10.60
C GLU A 115 -2.90 5.59 -9.07
N ILE A 116 -1.81 5.24 -8.39
CA ILE A 116 -1.77 5.27 -6.92
C ILE A 116 -1.79 6.73 -6.43
N ASP A 117 -1.10 7.64 -7.11
CA ASP A 117 -1.14 9.07 -6.78
C ASP A 117 -2.56 9.63 -6.88
N LYS A 118 -3.29 9.30 -7.94
CA LYS A 118 -4.71 9.64 -8.09
C LYS A 118 -5.55 9.09 -6.93
N LEU A 119 -5.36 7.84 -6.52
CA LEU A 119 -6.10 7.23 -5.42
C LEU A 119 -5.81 7.93 -4.08
N ARG A 120 -4.59 8.43 -3.88
CA ARG A 120 -4.25 9.24 -2.70
C ARG A 120 -4.99 10.57 -2.67
N HIS A 121 -5.07 11.25 -3.81
CA HIS A 121 -5.87 12.47 -3.93
C HIS A 121 -7.37 12.20 -3.76
N SER A 122 -7.88 11.08 -4.28
CA SER A 122 -9.25 10.63 -4.05
C SER A 122 -9.54 10.44 -2.56
N ALA A 123 -8.63 9.82 -1.82
CA ALA A 123 -8.78 9.59 -0.39
C ALA A 123 -8.86 10.90 0.42
N THR A 124 -7.99 11.88 0.14
CA THR A 124 -7.99 13.17 0.86
C THR A 124 -9.20 14.04 0.50
N SER A 125 -9.65 14.03 -0.77
CA SER A 125 -10.87 14.74 -1.18
C SER A 125 -12.12 14.10 -0.58
N ALA A 126 -12.23 12.76 -0.56
CA ALA A 126 -13.34 12.05 0.06
C ALA A 126 -13.47 12.37 1.55
N LEU A 127 -12.38 12.43 2.31
CA LEU A 127 -12.38 12.84 3.72
C LEU A 127 -12.84 14.29 3.94
N SER A 128 -12.64 15.14 2.94
CA SER A 128 -13.07 16.55 3.01
C SER A 128 -14.55 16.73 2.71
N GLU A 129 -15.15 15.84 1.88
CA GLU A 129 -16.51 15.97 1.40
C GLU A 129 -17.52 15.06 2.13
N ARG A 130 -17.07 13.91 2.63
CA ARG A 130 -17.95 12.84 3.10
C ARG A 130 -17.59 12.37 4.50
N ARG A 131 -18.58 11.80 5.18
CA ARG A 131 -18.42 11.16 6.50
C ARG A 131 -18.44 9.63 6.41
N ASP A 132 -18.96 9.07 5.32
CA ASP A 132 -19.08 7.65 5.06
C ASP A 132 -17.88 7.14 4.24
N VAL A 133 -16.68 7.35 4.80
CA VAL A 133 -15.38 7.07 4.16
C VAL A 133 -14.65 5.97 4.90
N ILE A 134 -14.21 4.95 4.16
CA ILE A 134 -13.27 3.93 4.61
C ILE A 134 -11.97 4.14 3.83
N ILE A 135 -10.86 4.39 4.52
CA ILE A 135 -9.55 4.41 3.88
C ILE A 135 -8.78 3.18 4.29
N VAL A 136 -8.35 2.40 3.30
CA VAL A 136 -7.42 1.30 3.51
C VAL A 136 -6.02 1.77 3.15
N ALA A 137 -5.15 1.83 4.14
CA ALA A 137 -3.82 2.41 4.01
C ALA A 137 -2.71 1.42 4.38
N SER A 138 -1.53 1.64 3.79
CA SER A 138 -0.29 1.07 4.32
C SER A 138 0.36 2.03 5.33
N VAL A 139 1.49 1.63 5.91
CA VAL A 139 2.27 2.47 6.84
C VAL A 139 2.66 3.83 6.24
N SER A 140 2.54 4.02 4.91
CA SER A 140 2.75 5.32 4.27
C SER A 140 1.81 6.43 4.80
N CYS A 141 0.72 6.09 5.47
CA CYS A 141 -0.20 7.05 6.07
C CYS A 141 0.39 7.85 7.25
N ILE A 142 1.50 7.40 7.84
CA ILE A 142 2.20 8.12 8.92
C ILE A 142 3.32 9.03 8.40
N TYR A 143 3.55 9.06 7.09
CA TYR A 143 4.53 9.95 6.47
C TYR A 143 3.94 11.33 6.20
N SER A 144 4.84 12.32 6.11
CA SER A 144 4.50 13.71 5.87
C SER A 144 3.57 13.86 4.65
N LEU A 145 2.52 14.63 4.84
CA LEU A 145 1.56 15.10 3.86
C LEU A 145 1.40 16.62 4.02
N GLY A 146 0.79 17.31 3.08
CA GLY A 146 0.51 18.74 3.23
C GLY A 146 -0.42 19.05 4.40
N ASP A 147 -0.41 20.31 4.85
CA ASP A 147 -1.32 20.78 5.89
C ASP A 147 -2.79 20.66 5.41
N PRO A 148 -3.67 19.93 6.12
CA PRO A 148 -5.06 19.79 5.72
C PRO A 148 -5.84 21.11 5.72
N ILE A 149 -5.42 22.09 6.53
CA ILE A 149 -6.05 23.42 6.55
C ILE A 149 -5.70 24.17 5.25
N ASP A 150 -4.44 24.19 4.87
CA ASP A 150 -3.99 24.79 3.62
C ASP A 150 -4.64 24.11 2.43
N TYR A 151 -4.62 22.77 2.38
CA TYR A 151 -5.25 21.99 1.32
C TYR A 151 -6.74 22.33 1.15
N LYS A 152 -7.50 22.43 2.26
CA LYS A 152 -8.92 22.78 2.23
C LYS A 152 -9.16 24.24 1.84
N SER A 153 -8.31 25.16 2.29
CA SER A 153 -8.46 26.60 1.98
C SER A 153 -8.23 26.91 0.50
N MET A 154 -7.47 26.06 -0.18
CA MET A 154 -7.13 26.20 -1.61
C MET A 154 -8.16 25.52 -2.54
N VAL A 155 -9.21 24.91 -2.02
CA VAL A 155 -10.28 24.31 -2.83
C VAL A 155 -11.05 25.39 -3.58
N ILE A 156 -11.21 25.23 -4.88
CA ILE A 156 -12.02 26.14 -5.71
C ILE A 156 -13.46 25.64 -5.74
N SER A 157 -14.35 26.35 -5.09
CA SER A 157 -15.78 26.11 -5.15
C SER A 157 -16.41 26.88 -6.33
N LEU A 158 -17.10 26.18 -7.21
CA LEU A 158 -17.79 26.76 -8.38
C LEU A 158 -19.28 26.44 -8.31
N ARG A 159 -20.12 27.44 -8.62
CA ARG A 159 -21.58 27.30 -8.66
C ARG A 159 -22.14 27.98 -9.90
N THR A 160 -23.16 27.42 -10.50
CA THR A 160 -23.91 28.06 -11.56
C THR A 160 -24.55 29.36 -11.05
N GLY A 161 -24.45 30.45 -11.83
CA GLY A 161 -24.88 31.79 -11.43
C GLY A 161 -23.90 32.55 -10.56
N MET A 162 -22.69 32.00 -10.34
CA MET A 162 -21.65 32.67 -9.54
C MET A 162 -20.94 33.73 -10.40
N GLU A 163 -20.86 34.95 -9.86
CA GLU A 163 -20.06 36.04 -10.43
C GLU A 163 -18.57 35.73 -10.24
N LYS A 164 -17.90 35.32 -11.30
CA LYS A 164 -16.48 34.98 -11.32
C LYS A 164 -15.97 35.01 -12.74
N SER A 165 -15.00 35.86 -13.04
CA SER A 165 -14.44 35.89 -14.39
C SER A 165 -13.64 34.62 -14.73
N ARG A 166 -13.64 34.28 -16.02
CA ARG A 166 -12.85 33.17 -16.56
C ARG A 166 -11.38 33.29 -16.18
N ASP A 167 -10.81 34.49 -16.31
CA ASP A 167 -9.38 34.73 -16.03
C ASP A 167 -9.06 34.59 -14.54
N ASN A 168 -9.99 34.93 -13.65
CA ASN A 168 -9.84 34.64 -12.23
C ASN A 168 -9.84 33.13 -11.94
N LEU A 169 -10.70 32.36 -12.60
CA LEU A 169 -10.66 30.90 -12.48
C LEU A 169 -9.33 30.32 -12.98
N ILE A 170 -8.83 30.80 -14.13
CA ILE A 170 -7.55 30.36 -14.68
C ILE A 170 -6.40 30.65 -13.71
N ALA A 171 -6.34 31.87 -13.14
CA ALA A 171 -5.32 32.22 -12.15
C ALA A 171 -5.37 31.30 -10.91
N LYS A 172 -6.57 31.04 -10.41
CA LYS A 172 -6.78 30.12 -9.27
C LYS A 172 -6.38 28.66 -9.58
N LEU A 173 -6.62 28.18 -10.80
CA LEU A 173 -6.20 26.84 -11.23
C LEU A 173 -4.66 26.71 -11.23
N VAL A 174 -3.95 27.73 -11.71
CA VAL A 174 -2.49 27.76 -11.66
C VAL A 174 -1.99 27.83 -10.21
N GLU A 175 -2.63 28.62 -9.36
CA GLU A 175 -2.29 28.74 -7.92
C GLU A 175 -2.40 27.38 -7.22
N ILE A 176 -3.40 26.53 -7.57
CA ILE A 176 -3.57 25.18 -7.03
C ILE A 176 -2.82 24.11 -7.82
N GLN A 177 -1.80 24.51 -8.60
CA GLN A 177 -0.86 23.63 -9.32
C GLN A 177 -1.46 22.83 -10.50
N TYR A 178 -2.54 23.30 -11.13
CA TYR A 178 -2.97 22.80 -12.43
C TYR A 178 -2.19 23.46 -13.54
N GLU A 179 -1.78 22.68 -14.53
CA GLU A 179 -1.10 23.20 -15.71
C GLU A 179 -2.07 23.40 -16.87
N ARG A 180 -1.92 24.52 -17.60
CA ARG A 180 -2.63 24.69 -18.86
C ARG A 180 -2.01 23.84 -19.96
N ASN A 181 -2.81 22.99 -20.58
CA ASN A 181 -2.39 22.24 -21.75
C ASN A 181 -3.59 22.01 -22.68
N ASP A 182 -3.65 22.77 -23.79
CA ASP A 182 -4.77 22.72 -24.71
C ASP A 182 -4.71 21.52 -25.66
N ILE A 183 -3.55 20.83 -25.76
CA ILE A 183 -3.31 19.68 -26.65
C ILE A 183 -3.40 18.38 -25.89
N ASN A 184 -2.59 18.21 -24.84
CA ASN A 184 -2.53 16.99 -24.05
C ASN A 184 -3.37 17.15 -22.77
N PHE A 185 -4.67 16.85 -22.90
CA PHE A 185 -5.64 17.00 -21.81
C PHE A 185 -5.71 15.72 -20.98
N ILE A 186 -4.85 15.66 -19.98
CA ILE A 186 -4.76 14.56 -19.02
C ILE A 186 -5.03 15.07 -17.59
N ARG A 187 -5.04 14.18 -16.61
CA ARG A 187 -5.19 14.47 -15.19
C ARG A 187 -4.28 15.65 -14.75
N ASN A 188 -4.74 16.48 -13.84
CA ASN A 188 -4.13 17.72 -13.34
C ASN A 188 -3.85 18.82 -14.40
N LYS A 189 -4.51 18.74 -15.54
CA LYS A 189 -4.44 19.78 -16.58
C LYS A 189 -5.77 20.46 -16.76
N PHE A 190 -5.72 21.70 -17.26
CA PHE A 190 -6.89 22.38 -17.76
C PHE A 190 -6.63 22.93 -19.17
N ARG A 191 -7.69 23.15 -19.91
CA ARG A 191 -7.63 23.80 -21.23
C ARG A 191 -8.71 24.87 -21.37
N VAL A 192 -8.46 25.84 -22.24
CA VAL A 192 -9.34 27.00 -22.43
C VAL A 192 -9.70 27.13 -23.91
N ARG A 193 -10.99 27.20 -24.20
CA ARG A 193 -11.52 27.40 -25.55
C ARG A 193 -12.62 28.44 -25.54
N GLY A 194 -12.31 29.69 -25.93
CA GLY A 194 -13.27 30.80 -25.84
C GLY A 194 -13.69 31.03 -24.39
N ASP A 195 -15.00 31.00 -24.16
CA ASP A 195 -15.59 31.19 -22.82
C ASP A 195 -15.77 29.88 -22.05
N ILE A 196 -15.04 28.82 -22.44
CA ILE A 196 -15.11 27.51 -21.81
C ILE A 196 -13.76 27.17 -21.18
N VAL A 197 -13.78 26.76 -19.92
CA VAL A 197 -12.65 26.17 -19.19
C VAL A 197 -12.98 24.72 -18.90
N GLU A 198 -12.16 23.80 -19.38
CA GLU A 198 -12.26 22.38 -19.07
C GLU A 198 -11.12 21.98 -18.14
N ILE A 199 -11.45 21.34 -17.02
CA ILE A 199 -10.54 20.97 -15.94
C ILE A 199 -10.58 19.47 -15.79
N PHE A 200 -9.41 18.80 -15.81
CA PHE A 200 -9.33 17.38 -15.52
C PHE A 200 -8.84 17.18 -14.07
N PRO A 201 -9.75 16.91 -13.12
CA PRO A 201 -9.40 16.83 -11.71
C PRO A 201 -8.34 15.77 -11.42
N VAL A 202 -7.47 16.05 -10.44
CA VAL A 202 -6.37 15.18 -10.03
C VAL A 202 -6.82 13.80 -9.53
N TYR A 203 -8.03 13.71 -8.97
CA TYR A 203 -8.64 12.50 -8.42
C TYR A 203 -9.52 11.73 -9.41
N SER A 204 -9.75 12.25 -10.62
CA SER A 204 -10.69 11.64 -11.57
C SER A 204 -10.01 10.67 -12.54
N ASN A 205 -10.76 9.66 -13.01
CA ASN A 205 -10.32 8.67 -14.00
C ASN A 205 -10.54 9.13 -15.44
N ASP A 206 -11.77 9.54 -15.76
CA ASP A 206 -12.23 9.79 -17.12
C ASP A 206 -13.22 10.96 -17.20
N THR A 207 -13.49 11.59 -16.08
CA THR A 207 -14.44 12.69 -15.96
C THR A 207 -13.70 14.01 -15.80
N ALA A 208 -13.92 14.92 -16.73
CA ALA A 208 -13.46 16.30 -16.63
C ALA A 208 -14.64 17.22 -16.35
N ILE A 209 -14.36 18.39 -15.83
CA ILE A 209 -15.35 19.42 -15.50
C ILE A 209 -15.26 20.51 -16.56
N ARG A 210 -16.38 20.79 -17.21
CA ARG A 210 -16.54 21.90 -18.15
C ARG A 210 -17.28 23.03 -17.47
N VAL A 211 -16.66 24.22 -17.43
CA VAL A 211 -17.25 25.45 -16.92
C VAL A 211 -17.46 26.40 -18.10
N GLU A 212 -18.70 26.76 -18.37
CA GLU A 212 -19.11 27.65 -19.43
C GLU A 212 -19.42 29.03 -18.84
N PHE A 213 -18.86 30.10 -19.40
CA PHE A 213 -19.03 31.46 -18.93
C PHE A 213 -19.91 32.28 -19.88
N PHE A 214 -20.73 33.15 -19.30
CA PHE A 214 -21.40 34.22 -20.03
C PHE A 214 -20.95 35.57 -19.41
N GLY A 215 -19.99 36.24 -20.06
CA GLY A 215 -19.28 37.37 -19.46
C GLY A 215 -18.50 36.93 -18.21
N ASP A 216 -18.76 37.58 -17.09
CA ASP A 216 -18.14 37.28 -15.80
C ASP A 216 -18.99 36.39 -14.89
N GLU A 217 -19.98 35.70 -15.43
CA GLU A 217 -20.84 34.78 -14.70
C GLU A 217 -20.66 33.35 -15.21
N ILE A 218 -20.69 32.37 -14.29
CA ILE A 218 -20.70 30.93 -14.61
C ILE A 218 -22.13 30.56 -15.04
N ASP A 219 -22.33 30.36 -16.35
CA ASP A 219 -23.61 30.00 -16.94
C ASP A 219 -23.94 28.51 -16.68
N ARG A 220 -22.95 27.63 -16.86
CA ARG A 220 -23.18 26.17 -16.77
C ARG A 220 -21.92 25.43 -16.28
N ILE A 221 -22.16 24.39 -15.48
CA ILE A 221 -21.11 23.43 -15.07
C ILE A 221 -21.56 22.03 -15.48
N SER A 222 -20.70 21.30 -16.20
CA SER A 222 -20.99 19.95 -16.69
C SER A 222 -19.85 19.00 -16.40
N GLU A 223 -20.18 17.79 -15.99
CA GLU A 223 -19.27 16.65 -16.00
C GLU A 223 -19.22 16.06 -17.41
N ILE A 224 -18.05 15.96 -17.97
CA ILE A 224 -17.83 15.46 -19.33
C ILE A 224 -16.88 14.27 -19.33
N ASN A 225 -17.00 13.41 -20.32
CA ASN A 225 -15.96 12.42 -20.57
C ASN A 225 -14.71 13.14 -21.13
N ALA A 226 -13.58 13.00 -20.45
CA ALA A 226 -12.34 13.72 -20.78
C ALA A 226 -11.82 13.41 -22.20
N LEU A 227 -12.05 12.19 -22.70
CA LEU A 227 -11.59 11.74 -24.01
C LEU A 227 -12.52 12.19 -25.14
N THR A 228 -13.83 12.00 -24.97
CA THR A 228 -14.83 12.26 -26.03
C THR A 228 -15.46 13.65 -25.96
N GLY A 229 -15.37 14.33 -24.81
CA GLY A 229 -16.04 15.60 -24.54
C GLY A 229 -17.56 15.48 -24.34
N ALA A 230 -18.09 14.26 -24.34
CA ALA A 230 -19.53 14.02 -24.15
C ALA A 230 -19.96 14.38 -22.73
N VAL A 231 -21.06 15.12 -22.60
CA VAL A 231 -21.66 15.49 -21.32
C VAL A 231 -22.21 14.24 -20.65
N LYS A 232 -21.75 13.95 -19.44
CA LYS A 232 -22.26 12.88 -18.59
C LYS A 232 -23.38 13.38 -17.68
N ASN A 233 -23.16 14.54 -17.06
CA ASN A 233 -24.09 15.14 -16.12
C ASN A 233 -23.98 16.67 -16.12
N VAL A 234 -24.99 17.36 -15.65
CA VAL A 234 -24.98 18.81 -15.39
C VAL A 234 -25.15 19.01 -13.90
N VAL A 235 -24.24 19.78 -13.31
CA VAL A 235 -24.19 20.00 -11.86
C VAL A 235 -24.35 21.49 -11.55
N SER A 236 -24.99 21.81 -10.43
CA SER A 236 -25.13 23.19 -9.97
C SER A 236 -23.95 23.67 -9.13
N HIS A 237 -23.14 22.74 -8.63
CA HIS A 237 -21.97 23.02 -7.78
C HIS A 237 -20.91 21.95 -7.97
N ILE A 238 -19.63 22.36 -7.94
CA ILE A 238 -18.47 21.46 -7.93
C ILE A 238 -17.33 22.08 -7.11
N ALA A 239 -16.55 21.21 -6.46
CA ALA A 239 -15.30 21.57 -5.78
C ALA A 239 -14.10 21.03 -6.58
N ILE A 240 -13.11 21.87 -6.86
CA ILE A 240 -11.86 21.48 -7.50
C ILE A 240 -10.76 21.50 -6.45
N TYR A 241 -10.18 20.34 -6.19
CA TYR A 241 -9.12 20.16 -5.20
C TYR A 241 -7.74 20.42 -5.82
N PRO A 242 -6.76 20.87 -5.01
CA PRO A 242 -5.38 21.10 -5.48
C PRO A 242 -4.75 19.88 -6.14
N ALA A 243 -3.91 20.12 -7.14
CA ALA A 243 -3.18 19.09 -7.86
C ALA A 243 -2.00 18.50 -7.06
N SER A 244 -1.64 19.11 -5.94
CA SER A 244 -0.60 18.65 -5.00
C SER A 244 -1.08 18.79 -3.56
N HIS A 245 -0.62 17.89 -2.69
CA HIS A 245 -0.85 18.01 -1.24
C HIS A 245 0.02 19.11 -0.59
N TYR A 246 1.09 19.54 -1.25
CA TYR A 246 2.02 20.56 -0.74
C TYR A 246 1.74 21.97 -1.33
N VAL A 247 0.47 22.31 -1.45
CA VAL A 247 0.07 23.65 -1.92
C VAL A 247 -0.05 24.59 -0.74
N VAL A 248 0.53 25.79 -0.90
CA VAL A 248 0.46 26.89 0.07
C VAL A 248 0.14 28.19 -0.65
N SER A 249 -0.46 29.15 0.05
CA SER A 249 -0.74 30.47 -0.55
C SER A 249 0.54 31.21 -0.93
N PRO A 250 0.49 32.14 -1.91
CA PRO A 250 1.65 32.95 -2.30
C PRO A 250 2.30 33.69 -1.13
N GLU A 251 1.51 34.20 -0.18
CA GLU A 251 2.02 34.91 0.99
C GLU A 251 2.82 33.97 1.90
N LYS A 252 2.29 32.78 2.18
CA LYS A 252 3.01 31.75 2.95
C LYS A 252 4.27 31.27 2.24
N MET A 253 4.26 31.19 0.90
CA MET A 253 5.43 30.79 0.11
C MET A 253 6.56 31.81 0.29
N GLU A 254 6.27 33.12 0.21
CA GLU A 254 7.29 34.15 0.40
C GLU A 254 7.88 34.13 1.83
N GLU A 255 7.03 33.95 2.86
CA GLU A 255 7.51 33.77 4.23
C GLU A 255 8.39 32.51 4.38
N ALA A 256 8.01 31.41 3.73
CA ALA A 256 8.79 30.18 3.74
C ALA A 256 10.17 30.37 3.07
N LEU A 257 10.23 31.06 1.92
CA LEU A 257 11.47 31.35 1.24
C LEU A 257 12.42 32.20 2.10
N GLN A 258 11.91 33.19 2.83
CA GLN A 258 12.72 33.96 3.76
C GLN A 258 13.29 33.10 4.89
N LYS A 259 12.48 32.20 5.45
CA LYS A 259 12.92 31.26 6.53
C LYS A 259 13.96 30.28 6.01
N ILE A 260 13.76 29.72 4.80
CA ILE A 260 14.72 28.80 4.14
C ILE A 260 16.07 29.52 3.93
N ASN A 261 16.04 30.75 3.41
CA ASN A 261 17.23 31.54 3.22
C ASN A 261 17.98 31.81 4.52
N ASN A 262 17.27 32.19 5.58
CA ASN A 262 17.88 32.42 6.89
C ASN A 262 18.51 31.16 7.46
N GLU A 263 17.84 29.99 7.36
CA GLU A 263 18.38 28.72 7.80
C GLU A 263 19.62 28.33 7.00
N MET A 264 19.60 28.54 5.69
CA MET A 264 20.75 28.30 4.81
C MET A 264 21.96 29.14 5.23
N GLU A 265 21.80 30.45 5.43
CA GLU A 265 22.92 31.31 5.84
C GLU A 265 23.50 30.90 7.20
N LEU A 266 22.66 30.54 8.17
CA LEU A 266 23.12 30.02 9.46
C LEU A 266 23.90 28.72 9.30
N GLN A 267 23.42 27.79 8.47
CA GLN A 267 24.08 26.51 8.27
C GLN A 267 25.40 26.67 7.50
N VAL A 268 25.46 27.56 6.53
CA VAL A 268 26.69 27.90 5.79
C VAL A 268 27.72 28.45 6.76
N ALA A 269 27.36 29.47 7.58
CA ALA A 269 28.26 30.03 8.58
C ALA A 269 28.80 29.00 9.58
N GLU A 270 27.96 28.06 10.00
CA GLU A 270 28.38 26.98 10.89
C GLU A 270 29.37 26.02 10.20
N PHE A 271 29.15 25.65 8.94
CA PHE A 271 30.11 24.84 8.18
C PHE A 271 31.44 25.56 7.94
N GLU A 272 31.42 26.86 7.59
CA GLU A 272 32.63 27.65 7.43
C GLU A 272 33.43 27.73 8.72
N LYS A 273 32.76 27.93 9.87
CA LYS A 273 33.40 27.95 11.18
C LYS A 273 34.05 26.60 11.53
N GLN A 274 33.48 25.50 11.06
CA GLN A 274 34.04 24.14 11.21
C GLN A 274 35.11 23.82 10.17
N GLY A 275 35.40 24.70 9.21
CA GLY A 275 36.34 24.47 8.10
C GLY A 275 35.79 23.54 7.00
N LYS A 276 34.49 23.28 6.98
CA LYS A 276 33.79 22.43 6.01
C LYS A 276 33.33 23.24 4.79
N LEU A 277 34.29 23.72 4.01
CA LEU A 277 34.03 24.67 2.90
C LEU A 277 33.23 24.03 1.74
N ILE A 278 33.43 22.72 1.50
CA ILE A 278 32.73 21.98 0.45
C ILE A 278 31.24 21.84 0.81
N GLU A 279 30.97 21.49 2.06
CA GLU A 279 29.61 21.35 2.60
C GLU A 279 28.89 22.70 2.59
N ALA A 280 29.59 23.78 2.97
CA ALA A 280 29.06 25.14 2.92
C ALA A 280 28.65 25.54 1.50
N GLN A 281 29.53 25.31 0.52
CA GLN A 281 29.24 25.62 -0.88
C GLN A 281 28.09 24.77 -1.43
N ARG A 282 28.09 23.47 -1.11
CA ARG A 282 27.09 22.52 -1.59
C ARG A 282 25.68 22.89 -1.11
N ILE A 283 25.53 23.16 0.19
CA ILE A 283 24.22 23.51 0.76
C ILE A 283 23.72 24.84 0.21
N ARG A 284 24.60 25.83 0.03
CA ARG A 284 24.25 27.13 -0.56
C ARG A 284 23.71 26.96 -1.98
N GLN A 285 24.48 26.35 -2.88
CA GLN A 285 24.09 26.15 -4.27
C GLN A 285 22.78 25.39 -4.42
N ARG A 286 22.62 24.31 -3.62
CA ARG A 286 21.39 23.51 -3.66
C ARG A 286 20.19 24.31 -3.20
N THR A 287 20.30 25.01 -2.09
CA THR A 287 19.16 25.72 -1.50
C THR A 287 18.78 26.94 -2.35
N GLU A 288 19.74 27.69 -2.89
CA GLU A 288 19.46 28.79 -3.81
C GLU A 288 18.70 28.33 -5.05
N TYR A 289 19.11 27.21 -5.65
CA TYR A 289 18.42 26.61 -6.79
C TYR A 289 16.99 26.18 -6.43
N ASP A 290 16.82 25.49 -5.29
CA ASP A 290 15.51 25.05 -4.83
C ASP A 290 14.58 26.25 -4.54
N MET A 291 15.10 27.36 -3.97
CA MET A 291 14.33 28.60 -3.73
C MET A 291 13.92 29.30 -5.04
N GLU A 292 14.79 29.33 -6.06
CA GLU A 292 14.46 29.88 -7.37
C GLU A 292 13.32 29.09 -8.00
N MET A 293 13.40 27.76 -7.99
CA MET A 293 12.33 26.89 -8.50
C MET A 293 11.01 27.08 -7.75
N LEU A 294 11.05 27.19 -6.42
CA LEU A 294 9.85 27.43 -5.61
C LEU A 294 9.20 28.80 -5.93
N ARG A 295 10.02 29.85 -6.18
CA ARG A 295 9.52 31.18 -6.53
C ARG A 295 8.87 31.21 -7.91
N GLU A 296 9.49 30.55 -8.91
CA GLU A 296 9.05 30.62 -10.30
C GLU A 296 7.88 29.65 -10.60
N THR A 297 7.92 28.47 -10.01
CA THR A 297 6.97 27.39 -10.35
C THR A 297 6.11 26.91 -9.18
N GLY A 298 6.38 27.38 -7.96
CA GLY A 298 5.75 26.86 -6.73
C GLY A 298 6.17 25.44 -6.36
N PHE A 299 7.18 24.86 -7.04
CA PHE A 299 7.63 23.50 -6.85
C PHE A 299 9.14 23.35 -7.02
N CYS A 300 9.78 22.46 -6.24
CA CYS A 300 11.15 22.01 -6.48
C CYS A 300 11.28 20.51 -6.23
N LYS A 301 12.30 19.87 -6.81
CA LYS A 301 12.60 18.46 -6.56
C LYS A 301 13.04 18.28 -5.10
N GLY A 302 12.23 17.54 -4.30
CA GLY A 302 12.47 17.38 -2.87
C GLY A 302 11.81 18.45 -2.00
N ILE A 303 10.75 19.10 -2.51
CA ILE A 303 9.94 20.09 -1.78
C ILE A 303 9.51 19.59 -0.39
N GLU A 304 9.32 18.31 -0.23
CA GLU A 304 8.97 17.68 1.04
C GLU A 304 10.00 17.97 2.16
N ASN A 305 11.28 18.21 1.82
CA ASN A 305 12.31 18.54 2.82
C ASN A 305 12.10 19.93 3.45
N TYR A 306 11.33 20.79 2.82
CA TYR A 306 10.95 22.11 3.32
C TYR A 306 9.55 22.13 3.95
N SER A 307 8.89 20.99 4.06
CA SER A 307 7.49 20.86 4.52
C SER A 307 7.25 21.46 5.90
N ALA A 308 8.20 21.37 6.83
CA ALA A 308 8.10 21.98 8.16
C ALA A 308 8.05 23.52 8.09
N ILE A 309 8.92 24.12 7.27
CA ILE A 309 8.97 25.57 7.08
C ILE A 309 7.72 26.06 6.35
N MET A 310 7.32 25.38 5.27
CA MET A 310 6.14 25.72 4.47
C MET A 310 4.83 25.68 5.29
N SER A 311 4.70 24.68 6.19
CA SER A 311 3.56 24.57 7.09
C SER A 311 3.66 25.41 8.37
N GLY A 312 4.76 26.18 8.55
CA GLY A 312 4.96 27.03 9.72
C GLY A 312 5.21 26.28 11.03
N ARG A 313 5.51 24.97 10.98
CA ARG A 313 5.80 24.14 12.14
C ARG A 313 7.12 24.53 12.80
N LYS A 314 7.19 24.38 14.11
CA LYS A 314 8.44 24.53 14.84
C LYS A 314 9.32 23.30 14.69
N PRO A 315 10.66 23.42 14.82
CA PRO A 315 11.56 22.29 14.80
C PRO A 315 11.12 21.21 15.81
N GLY A 316 11.04 19.95 15.35
CA GLY A 316 10.64 18.81 16.17
C GLY A 316 9.13 18.57 16.27
N GLU A 317 8.28 19.50 15.86
CA GLU A 317 6.84 19.26 15.82
C GLU A 317 6.48 18.13 14.83
N PRO A 318 5.47 17.29 15.18
CA PRO A 318 5.06 16.18 14.31
C PRO A 318 4.58 16.69 12.96
N PRO A 319 4.88 15.96 11.85
CA PRO A 319 4.37 16.32 10.54
C PRO A 319 2.87 16.14 10.45
N PHE A 320 2.24 16.89 9.54
CA PHE A 320 0.90 16.56 9.09
C PHE A 320 0.94 15.29 8.25
N THR A 321 -0.02 14.41 8.46
CA THR A 321 -0.11 13.09 7.85
C THR A 321 -1.55 12.83 7.41
N LEU A 322 -1.84 11.67 6.84
CA LEU A 322 -3.22 11.29 6.52
C LEU A 322 -4.14 11.34 7.75
N LEU A 323 -3.60 11.06 8.95
CA LEU A 323 -4.37 11.06 10.20
C LEU A 323 -4.98 12.43 10.50
N ASP A 324 -4.32 13.51 10.09
CA ASP A 324 -4.77 14.88 10.31
C ASP A 324 -5.90 15.34 9.37
N TYR A 325 -6.18 14.54 8.31
CA TYR A 325 -7.32 14.75 7.42
C TYR A 325 -8.61 14.11 7.94
N PHE A 326 -8.49 13.15 8.86
CA PHE A 326 -9.66 12.53 9.49
C PHE A 326 -10.32 13.46 10.52
N PRO A 327 -11.64 13.36 10.71
CA PRO A 327 -12.30 13.99 11.85
C PRO A 327 -11.97 13.24 13.14
N ASP A 328 -12.08 13.92 14.29
CA ASP A 328 -11.66 13.40 15.60
C ASP A 328 -12.35 12.09 16.03
N ASP A 329 -13.52 11.79 15.49
CA ASP A 329 -14.33 10.63 15.86
C ASP A 329 -14.12 9.40 14.98
N TYR A 330 -13.06 9.36 14.16
CA TYR A 330 -12.78 8.19 13.33
C TYR A 330 -12.35 6.98 14.16
N VAL A 331 -12.53 5.79 13.59
CA VAL A 331 -12.09 4.53 14.18
C VAL A 331 -10.93 3.95 13.38
N LEU A 332 -9.88 3.54 14.08
CA LEU A 332 -8.73 2.87 13.49
C LEU A 332 -8.83 1.35 13.67
N PHE A 333 -8.80 0.61 12.57
CA PHE A 333 -8.49 -0.82 12.58
C PHE A 333 -7.02 -1.01 12.19
N VAL A 334 -6.28 -1.77 13.01
CA VAL A 334 -4.90 -2.16 12.70
C VAL A 334 -4.90 -3.63 12.33
N ASP A 335 -4.90 -3.92 11.04
CA ASP A 335 -4.91 -5.29 10.57
C ASP A 335 -3.51 -5.92 10.65
N GLU A 336 -3.48 -7.23 10.96
CA GLU A 336 -2.28 -7.98 11.33
C GLU A 336 -1.38 -7.15 12.29
N SER A 337 -1.98 -6.67 13.38
CA SER A 337 -1.41 -5.69 14.30
C SER A 337 -0.04 -6.09 14.86
N HIS A 338 0.17 -7.40 15.09
CA HIS A 338 1.44 -7.97 15.55
C HIS A 338 2.62 -7.73 14.60
N VAL A 339 2.36 -7.38 13.31
CA VAL A 339 3.37 -6.97 12.33
C VAL A 339 3.30 -5.46 12.08
N THR A 340 2.09 -4.93 11.96
CA THR A 340 1.85 -3.52 11.59
C THR A 340 2.38 -2.55 12.65
N LEU A 341 2.15 -2.82 13.94
CA LEU A 341 2.63 -1.94 15.01
C LEU A 341 4.16 -1.90 15.15
N PRO A 342 4.88 -3.05 15.14
CA PRO A 342 6.33 -3.05 15.07
C PRO A 342 6.90 -2.31 13.86
N GLN A 343 6.24 -2.41 12.69
CA GLN A 343 6.64 -1.68 11.49
C GLN A 343 6.51 -0.16 11.68
N VAL A 344 5.37 0.32 12.20
CA VAL A 344 5.19 1.76 12.54
C VAL A 344 6.29 2.23 13.49
N ARG A 345 6.63 1.42 14.50
CA ARG A 345 7.69 1.73 15.49
C ARG A 345 9.07 1.84 14.85
N GLY A 346 9.38 1.00 13.86
CA GLY A 346 10.68 0.96 13.20
C GLY A 346 10.94 2.08 12.16
N MET A 347 9.89 2.71 11.63
CA MET A 347 10.02 3.65 10.49
C MET A 347 10.84 4.90 10.81
N TYR A 348 10.66 5.49 11.99
CA TYR A 348 11.32 6.74 12.37
C TYR A 348 12.85 6.62 12.45
N GLY A 349 13.36 5.55 13.07
CA GLY A 349 14.80 5.39 13.30
C GLY A 349 15.63 5.33 12.02
N GLY A 350 15.17 4.57 11.03
CA GLY A 350 15.84 4.44 9.74
C GLY A 350 15.88 5.76 8.95
N ASP A 351 14.77 6.51 8.95
CA ASP A 351 14.71 7.82 8.28
C ASP A 351 15.65 8.83 8.95
N ARG A 352 15.69 8.89 10.26
CA ARG A 352 16.55 9.79 11.04
C ARG A 352 18.02 9.58 10.75
N SER A 353 18.49 8.33 10.79
CA SER A 353 19.91 7.99 10.56
C SER A 353 20.37 8.38 9.15
N ARG A 354 19.52 8.15 8.14
CA ARG A 354 19.79 8.52 6.74
C ARG A 354 19.92 10.04 6.58
N LYS A 355 19.04 10.83 7.15
CA LYS A 355 19.05 12.30 7.08
C LYS A 355 20.22 12.93 7.83
N GLU A 356 20.65 12.32 8.91
CA GLU A 356 21.82 12.78 9.65
C GLU A 356 23.06 12.88 8.75
N SER A 357 23.31 11.88 7.91
CA SER A 357 24.41 11.94 6.93
C SER A 357 24.18 13.06 5.90
N LEU A 358 22.97 13.21 5.35
CA LEU A 358 22.70 14.24 4.35
C LEU A 358 22.89 15.66 4.88
N ILE A 359 22.49 15.91 6.12
CA ILE A 359 22.61 17.23 6.77
C ILE A 359 24.08 17.50 7.15
N ASN A 360 24.78 16.55 7.78
CA ASN A 360 26.14 16.72 8.24
C ASN A 360 27.16 16.94 7.10
N PHE A 361 26.81 16.52 5.87
CA PHE A 361 27.64 16.68 4.68
C PHE A 361 27.09 17.70 3.66
N GLY A 362 26.17 18.57 4.08
CA GLY A 362 25.70 19.72 3.31
C GLY A 362 24.80 19.40 2.12
N PHE A 363 24.11 18.28 2.10
CA PHE A 363 23.14 17.94 1.06
C PHE A 363 21.72 18.45 1.37
N ARG A 364 21.38 18.60 2.66
CA ARG A 364 20.09 19.10 3.12
C ARG A 364 20.24 20.04 4.31
N LEU A 365 19.27 20.96 4.45
CA LEU A 365 19.15 21.82 5.62
C LEU A 365 18.68 21.04 6.86
N PRO A 366 18.94 21.52 8.09
CA PRO A 366 18.46 20.90 9.32
C PRO A 366 16.94 20.68 9.37
N SER A 367 16.15 21.57 8.80
CA SER A 367 14.69 21.44 8.69
C SER A 367 14.23 20.17 7.97
N ALA A 368 15.09 19.54 7.15
CA ALA A 368 14.80 18.26 6.52
C ALA A 368 14.60 17.12 7.53
N TYR A 369 15.11 17.24 8.77
CA TYR A 369 14.81 16.29 9.84
C TYR A 369 13.31 16.18 10.14
N ASP A 370 12.55 17.26 9.96
CA ASP A 370 11.13 17.32 10.28
C ASP A 370 10.21 16.85 9.14
N ASN A 371 10.80 16.52 7.98
CA ASN A 371 10.14 15.71 6.95
C ASN A 371 10.34 14.21 7.27
N ARG A 372 9.59 13.68 8.19
CA ARG A 372 9.78 12.36 8.78
C ARG A 372 8.46 11.64 8.94
N PRO A 373 8.45 10.30 9.10
CA PRO A 373 7.27 9.64 9.61
C PRO A 373 7.00 10.07 11.06
N LEU A 374 5.78 9.88 11.51
CA LEU A 374 5.45 10.00 12.93
C LEU A 374 6.30 9.02 13.76
N THR A 375 6.69 9.43 14.95
CA THR A 375 7.14 8.48 15.96
C THR A 375 5.98 7.59 16.39
N PHE A 376 6.26 6.47 17.02
CA PHE A 376 5.20 5.58 17.51
C PHE A 376 4.27 6.28 18.51
N ASP A 377 4.83 7.10 19.40
CA ASP A 377 4.05 7.82 20.42
C ASP A 377 3.18 8.92 19.79
N GLU A 378 3.68 9.62 18.76
CA GLU A 378 2.89 10.60 18.00
C GLU A 378 1.74 9.91 17.24
N PHE A 379 2.02 8.79 16.56
CA PHE A 379 0.99 7.99 15.90
C PHE A 379 -0.07 7.52 16.91
N TYR A 380 0.39 6.99 18.03
CA TYR A 380 -0.50 6.47 19.07
C TYR A 380 -1.36 7.56 19.71
N GLY A 381 -0.82 8.76 19.92
CA GLY A 381 -1.52 9.92 20.45
C GLY A 381 -2.53 10.54 19.49
N LYS A 382 -2.29 10.48 18.16
CA LYS A 382 -3.22 10.97 17.13
C LYS A 382 -4.39 10.01 16.87
N THR A 383 -4.34 8.78 17.37
CA THR A 383 -5.37 7.76 17.15
C THR A 383 -6.13 7.50 18.46
N HIS A 384 -7.43 7.79 18.51
CA HIS A 384 -8.21 7.71 19.75
C HIS A 384 -8.74 6.29 19.99
N GLN A 385 -9.64 5.81 19.15
CA GLN A 385 -10.24 4.48 19.30
C GLN A 385 -9.66 3.50 18.28
N LYS A 386 -9.02 2.44 18.78
CA LYS A 386 -8.29 1.46 17.99
C LYS A 386 -8.83 0.06 18.20
N ILE A 387 -9.00 -0.69 17.13
CA ILE A 387 -9.30 -2.12 17.16
C ILE A 387 -8.13 -2.84 16.49
N PHE A 388 -7.36 -3.56 17.29
CA PHE A 388 -6.29 -4.43 16.80
C PHE A 388 -6.90 -5.70 16.24
N VAL A 389 -6.51 -6.08 15.04
CA VAL A 389 -7.02 -7.28 14.38
C VAL A 389 -5.85 -8.22 14.12
N SER A 390 -5.87 -9.41 14.70
CA SER A 390 -4.78 -10.38 14.56
C SER A 390 -5.23 -11.80 14.91
N ALA A 391 -4.63 -12.80 14.26
CA ALA A 391 -4.74 -14.20 14.68
C ALA A 391 -3.79 -14.54 15.84
N THR A 392 -2.76 -13.72 16.02
CA THR A 392 -1.68 -13.89 17.01
C THR A 392 -1.28 -12.52 17.58
N PRO A 393 -2.14 -11.88 18.40
CA PRO A 393 -1.83 -10.59 19.00
C PRO A 393 -0.51 -10.62 19.77
N GLY A 394 0.27 -9.56 19.67
CA GLY A 394 1.52 -9.44 20.42
C GLY A 394 1.32 -9.02 21.88
N PRO A 395 2.41 -8.97 22.67
CA PRO A 395 2.34 -8.52 24.06
C PRO A 395 1.78 -7.10 24.22
N PHE A 396 2.07 -6.21 23.29
CA PHE A 396 1.59 -4.82 23.32
C PHE A 396 0.07 -4.75 23.21
N GLU A 397 -0.53 -5.45 22.24
CA GLU A 397 -1.97 -5.49 22.04
C GLU A 397 -2.67 -6.12 23.24
N THR A 398 -2.10 -7.21 23.77
CA THR A 398 -2.65 -7.90 24.93
C THR A 398 -2.62 -7.04 26.19
N GLU A 399 -1.54 -6.26 26.40
CA GLU A 399 -1.40 -5.38 27.55
C GLU A 399 -2.33 -4.16 27.47
N LYS A 400 -2.47 -3.57 26.26
CA LYS A 400 -3.21 -2.32 26.06
C LYS A 400 -4.71 -2.51 25.92
N SER A 401 -5.16 -3.65 25.40
CA SER A 401 -6.58 -3.88 25.13
C SER A 401 -7.41 -4.00 26.39
N VAL A 402 -8.44 -3.14 26.51
CA VAL A 402 -9.44 -3.21 27.56
C VAL A 402 -10.23 -4.50 27.47
N GLN A 403 -10.43 -5.02 26.26
CA GLN A 403 -11.10 -6.28 26.01
C GLN A 403 -10.61 -6.97 24.74
N VAL A 404 -10.72 -8.29 24.73
CA VAL A 404 -10.42 -9.14 23.58
C VAL A 404 -11.70 -9.85 23.15
N ALA A 405 -12.08 -9.71 21.88
CA ALA A 405 -13.14 -10.48 21.25
C ALA A 405 -12.51 -11.61 20.45
N GLU A 406 -12.82 -12.86 20.82
CA GLU A 406 -12.29 -14.05 20.15
C GLU A 406 -13.20 -14.46 19.00
N GLN A 407 -12.62 -14.76 17.83
CA GLN A 407 -13.30 -15.22 16.62
C GLN A 407 -12.54 -16.41 16.04
N VAL A 408 -12.80 -17.60 16.53
CA VAL A 408 -12.12 -18.86 16.19
C VAL A 408 -12.91 -19.65 15.15
N ILE A 409 -14.24 -19.60 15.22
CA ILE A 409 -15.12 -20.39 14.36
C ILE A 409 -15.04 -19.90 12.91
N ARG A 410 -14.75 -20.83 11.99
CA ARG A 410 -14.83 -20.61 10.54
C ARG A 410 -16.22 -20.98 10.04
N PRO A 411 -16.93 -20.08 9.36
CA PRO A 411 -18.26 -20.37 8.81
C PRO A 411 -18.29 -21.56 7.85
N THR A 412 -17.16 -21.87 7.21
CA THR A 412 -16.99 -23.01 6.29
C THR A 412 -16.87 -24.36 6.98
N GLY A 413 -16.80 -24.39 8.31
CA GLY A 413 -16.56 -25.59 9.09
C GLY A 413 -15.14 -26.15 9.03
N LEU A 414 -14.21 -25.50 8.31
CA LEU A 414 -12.83 -25.99 8.16
C LEU A 414 -12.09 -26.03 9.49
N LEU A 415 -11.47 -27.16 9.75
CA LEU A 415 -10.70 -27.40 10.98
C LEU A 415 -9.28 -26.82 10.84
N ASP A 416 -8.65 -26.51 11.97
CA ASP A 416 -7.21 -26.36 12.00
C ASP A 416 -6.53 -27.70 11.66
N PRO A 417 -5.35 -27.69 10.98
CA PRO A 417 -4.74 -28.92 10.47
C PRO A 417 -4.27 -29.84 11.59
N GLU A 418 -4.14 -31.12 11.27
CA GLU A 418 -3.46 -32.06 12.13
C GLU A 418 -1.96 -31.85 12.09
N ILE A 419 -1.32 -31.92 13.26
CA ILE A 419 0.11 -31.70 13.40
C ILE A 419 0.78 -33.02 13.78
N SER A 420 1.81 -33.42 13.04
CA SER A 420 2.71 -34.51 13.40
C SER A 420 4.14 -34.01 13.60
N VAL A 421 4.77 -34.43 14.69
CA VAL A 421 6.19 -34.18 14.93
C VAL A 421 6.95 -35.45 14.56
N ARG A 422 7.95 -35.31 13.68
CA ARG A 422 8.76 -36.43 13.18
C ARG A 422 10.25 -36.14 13.38
N SER A 423 11.07 -37.18 13.49
CA SER A 423 12.52 -37.05 13.64
C SER A 423 13.16 -36.31 12.44
N THR A 424 14.27 -35.62 12.68
CA THR A 424 15.09 -35.03 11.62
C THR A 424 15.89 -36.10 10.87
N GLU A 425 16.13 -37.26 11.45
CA GLU A 425 16.78 -38.39 10.77
C GLU A 425 15.86 -38.96 9.67
N GLY A 426 16.35 -38.99 8.43
CA GLY A 426 15.56 -39.41 7.27
C GLY A 426 14.48 -38.43 6.83
N GLN A 427 14.46 -37.20 7.34
CA GLN A 427 13.42 -36.22 7.07
C GLN A 427 13.18 -35.93 5.57
N ILE A 428 14.22 -36.00 4.74
CA ILE A 428 14.08 -35.67 3.31
C ILE A 428 13.40 -36.80 2.56
N ASP A 429 13.70 -38.06 2.86
CA ASP A 429 13.06 -39.23 2.24
C ASP A 429 11.57 -39.32 2.67
N ASP A 430 11.29 -39.05 3.94
CA ASP A 430 9.93 -38.96 4.47
C ASP A 430 9.15 -37.82 3.80
N LEU A 431 9.78 -36.64 3.65
CA LEU A 431 9.20 -35.48 2.96
C LEU A 431 8.86 -35.80 1.50
N ILE A 432 9.76 -36.47 0.77
CA ILE A 432 9.52 -36.88 -0.62
C ILE A 432 8.33 -37.83 -0.71
N SER A 433 8.23 -38.79 0.20
CA SER A 433 7.09 -39.71 0.26
C SER A 433 5.77 -38.97 0.46
N GLU A 434 5.73 -38.01 1.38
CA GLU A 434 4.55 -37.18 1.63
C GLU A 434 4.21 -36.26 0.46
N ILE A 435 5.21 -35.69 -0.19
CA ILE A 435 5.02 -34.87 -1.41
C ILE A 435 4.36 -35.71 -2.50
N ASN A 436 4.85 -36.91 -2.77
CA ASN A 436 4.30 -37.78 -3.81
C ASN A 436 2.84 -38.14 -3.56
N ILE A 437 2.46 -38.41 -2.31
CA ILE A 437 1.06 -38.65 -1.92
C ILE A 437 0.17 -37.45 -2.26
N ARG A 438 0.68 -36.21 -2.09
CA ARG A 438 -0.08 -34.98 -2.39
C ARG A 438 -0.15 -34.70 -3.90
N ILE A 439 0.92 -34.98 -4.63
CA ILE A 439 0.96 -34.88 -6.11
C ILE A 439 -0.09 -35.81 -6.74
N GLU A 440 -0.21 -37.06 -6.27
CA GLU A 440 -1.23 -38.00 -6.75
C GLU A 440 -2.66 -37.47 -6.54
N LYS A 441 -2.88 -36.70 -5.46
CA LYS A 441 -4.17 -36.06 -5.15
C LYS A 441 -4.34 -34.70 -5.84
N LYS A 442 -3.35 -34.23 -6.61
CA LYS A 442 -3.31 -32.89 -7.22
C LYS A 442 -3.36 -31.75 -6.21
N GLU A 443 -2.88 -32.00 -5.00
CA GLU A 443 -2.75 -31.01 -3.93
C GLU A 443 -1.36 -30.38 -3.95
N ARG A 444 -1.16 -29.24 -3.22
CA ARG A 444 0.08 -28.48 -3.19
C ARG A 444 0.77 -28.57 -1.84
N VAL A 445 2.09 -28.42 -1.85
CA VAL A 445 2.92 -28.54 -0.65
C VAL A 445 3.74 -27.27 -0.45
N LEU A 446 3.78 -26.77 0.79
CA LEU A 446 4.71 -25.73 1.22
C LEU A 446 5.78 -26.33 2.13
N VAL A 447 7.05 -25.97 1.89
CA VAL A 447 8.17 -26.41 2.74
C VAL A 447 8.91 -25.19 3.27
N THR A 448 9.04 -25.09 4.59
CA THR A 448 9.76 -23.97 5.22
C THR A 448 11.12 -24.41 5.74
N THR A 449 12.17 -23.63 5.39
CA THR A 449 13.56 -23.82 5.80
C THR A 449 14.04 -22.63 6.65
N LEU A 450 15.23 -22.73 7.26
CA LEU A 450 15.81 -21.65 8.06
C LEU A 450 16.71 -20.70 7.27
N THR A 451 17.32 -21.17 6.19
CA THR A 451 18.29 -20.39 5.42
C THR A 451 18.05 -20.49 3.91
N LYS A 452 18.52 -19.47 3.18
CA LYS A 452 18.48 -19.42 1.71
C LYS A 452 19.17 -20.63 1.09
N LYS A 453 20.36 -20.95 1.58
CA LYS A 453 21.16 -22.07 1.10
C LYS A 453 20.44 -23.42 1.28
N MET A 454 19.74 -23.60 2.41
CA MET A 454 18.93 -24.83 2.61
C MET A 454 17.77 -24.88 1.64
N ALA A 455 17.09 -23.75 1.38
CA ALA A 455 16.00 -23.71 0.41
C ALA A 455 16.47 -24.04 -1.01
N GLU A 456 17.58 -23.46 -1.45
CA GLU A 456 18.19 -23.70 -2.74
C GLU A 456 18.60 -25.19 -2.88
N ASN A 457 19.39 -25.71 -1.92
CA ASN A 457 19.83 -27.10 -1.95
C ASN A 457 18.65 -28.09 -1.96
N LEU A 458 17.62 -27.84 -1.18
CA LEU A 458 16.42 -28.69 -1.14
C LEU A 458 15.66 -28.62 -2.45
N THR A 459 15.53 -27.44 -3.06
CA THR A 459 14.88 -27.28 -4.35
C THR A 459 15.60 -28.06 -5.45
N ASP A 460 16.93 -27.94 -5.50
CA ASP A 460 17.76 -28.70 -6.46
C ASP A 460 17.63 -30.21 -6.25
N TYR A 461 17.65 -30.66 -5.00
CA TYR A 461 17.51 -32.07 -4.66
C TYR A 461 16.12 -32.63 -5.07
N LEU A 462 15.04 -31.93 -4.73
CA LEU A 462 13.68 -32.34 -5.11
C LEU A 462 13.50 -32.34 -6.64
N SER A 463 14.06 -31.36 -7.34
CA SER A 463 14.04 -31.29 -8.80
C SER A 463 14.76 -32.47 -9.45
N GLN A 464 15.91 -32.90 -8.92
CA GLN A 464 16.65 -34.08 -9.39
C GLN A 464 15.85 -35.38 -9.19
N HIS A 465 14.92 -35.43 -8.24
CA HIS A 465 14.00 -36.54 -8.03
C HIS A 465 12.70 -36.43 -8.85
N GLY A 466 12.64 -35.52 -9.81
CA GLY A 466 11.51 -35.37 -10.73
C GLY A 466 10.31 -34.61 -10.17
N ILE A 467 10.42 -33.99 -9.01
CA ILE A 467 9.37 -33.18 -8.40
C ILE A 467 9.40 -31.79 -9.01
N LYS A 468 8.23 -31.28 -9.43
CA LYS A 468 8.09 -29.90 -9.90
C LYS A 468 8.10 -28.95 -8.71
N VAL A 469 9.24 -28.33 -8.45
CA VAL A 469 9.47 -27.49 -7.28
C VAL A 469 10.01 -26.12 -7.69
N ARG A 470 9.62 -25.09 -6.96
CA ARG A 470 10.24 -23.76 -7.01
C ARG A 470 10.56 -23.27 -5.62
N TYR A 471 11.51 -22.33 -5.50
CA TYR A 471 11.78 -21.68 -4.24
C TYR A 471 11.51 -20.18 -4.27
N MET A 472 11.16 -19.64 -3.12
CA MET A 472 10.87 -18.23 -2.92
C MET A 472 11.84 -17.65 -1.88
N HIS A 473 12.60 -16.62 -2.28
CA HIS A 473 13.48 -15.87 -1.37
C HIS A 473 12.98 -14.43 -1.16
N TYR A 474 13.64 -13.71 -0.24
CA TYR A 474 13.21 -12.36 0.14
C TYR A 474 13.50 -11.28 -0.93
N ASP A 475 14.45 -11.54 -1.86
CA ASP A 475 14.84 -10.60 -2.92
C ASP A 475 13.88 -10.62 -4.13
N ILE A 476 12.93 -11.55 -4.16
CA ILE A 476 11.92 -11.64 -5.22
C ILE A 476 10.98 -10.44 -5.11
N ASP A 477 10.77 -9.73 -6.22
CA ASP A 477 9.86 -8.60 -6.24
C ASP A 477 8.39 -9.02 -6.03
N THR A 478 7.54 -8.03 -5.78
CA THR A 478 6.12 -8.29 -5.45
C THR A 478 5.38 -8.95 -6.62
N ILE A 479 5.72 -8.60 -7.87
CA ILE A 479 5.05 -9.12 -9.08
C ILE A 479 5.45 -10.57 -9.28
N GLU A 480 6.76 -10.87 -9.26
CA GLU A 480 7.29 -12.22 -9.42
C GLU A 480 6.76 -13.16 -8.32
N ARG A 481 6.63 -12.65 -7.08
CA ARG A 481 6.03 -13.39 -5.98
C ARG A 481 4.56 -13.74 -6.26
N MET A 482 3.78 -12.82 -6.81
CA MET A 482 2.38 -13.07 -7.17
C MET A 482 2.26 -14.08 -8.32
N GLU A 483 3.16 -14.03 -9.29
CA GLU A 483 3.25 -15.00 -10.37
C GLU A 483 3.55 -16.41 -9.84
N LEU A 484 4.53 -16.54 -8.92
CA LEU A 484 4.85 -17.82 -8.29
C LEU A 484 3.65 -18.42 -7.54
N ILE A 485 2.90 -17.61 -6.82
CA ILE A 485 1.71 -18.07 -6.09
C ILE A 485 0.62 -18.50 -7.07
N ARG A 486 0.38 -17.73 -8.12
CA ARG A 486 -0.59 -18.07 -9.17
C ARG A 486 -0.22 -19.39 -9.85
N ASP A 487 1.07 -19.56 -10.22
CA ASP A 487 1.56 -20.75 -10.89
C ASP A 487 1.46 -21.99 -9.99
N LEU A 488 1.71 -21.86 -8.68
CA LEU A 488 1.46 -22.92 -7.69
C LEU A 488 -0.02 -23.31 -7.67
N ARG A 489 -0.93 -22.34 -7.63
CA ARG A 489 -2.38 -22.57 -7.62
C ARG A 489 -2.85 -23.23 -8.92
N LEU A 490 -2.33 -22.80 -10.06
CA LEU A 490 -2.65 -23.39 -11.37
C LEU A 490 -2.04 -24.80 -11.56
N GLY A 491 -1.07 -25.21 -10.73
CA GLY A 491 -0.43 -26.51 -10.80
C GLY A 491 0.70 -26.61 -11.83
N GLU A 492 1.29 -25.48 -12.20
CA GLU A 492 2.51 -25.48 -13.02
C GLU A 492 3.67 -26.16 -12.30
N PHE A 493 3.66 -26.09 -10.96
CA PHE A 493 4.53 -26.83 -10.07
C PHE A 493 3.78 -27.24 -8.79
N ASP A 494 4.33 -28.22 -8.02
CA ASP A 494 3.62 -28.88 -6.94
C ASP A 494 4.12 -28.46 -5.55
N VAL A 495 5.38 -28.05 -5.45
CA VAL A 495 6.05 -27.74 -4.18
C VAL A 495 6.67 -26.36 -4.22
N LEU A 496 6.39 -25.56 -3.21
CA LEU A 496 7.03 -24.27 -2.98
C LEU A 496 7.90 -24.34 -1.72
N VAL A 497 9.21 -24.11 -1.88
CA VAL A 497 10.17 -24.08 -0.78
C VAL A 497 10.53 -22.63 -0.46
N GLY A 498 10.69 -22.29 0.82
CA GLY A 498 11.16 -20.95 1.19
C GLY A 498 11.45 -20.79 2.67
N ILE A 499 12.08 -19.68 3.02
CA ILE A 499 12.45 -19.35 4.41
C ILE A 499 11.24 -18.78 5.16
N ASN A 500 10.63 -17.77 4.59
CA ASN A 500 9.48 -17.07 5.15
C ASN A 500 8.37 -16.99 4.10
N LEU A 501 7.78 -18.14 3.80
CA LEU A 501 6.66 -18.27 2.86
C LEU A 501 5.40 -17.52 3.33
N LEU A 502 5.48 -16.90 4.49
CA LEU A 502 4.34 -16.59 5.34
C LEU A 502 4.12 -15.12 5.55
N ARG A 503 4.74 -14.26 4.75
CA ARG A 503 4.28 -12.89 4.75
C ARG A 503 2.81 -12.89 4.41
N GLU A 504 2.04 -12.22 5.24
CA GLU A 504 0.60 -12.14 5.30
C GLU A 504 -0.02 -11.89 3.91
N GLY A 505 -1.24 -12.34 3.70
CA GLY A 505 -1.97 -12.15 2.44
C GLY A 505 -1.95 -13.33 1.47
N LEU A 506 -1.32 -14.47 1.80
CA LEU A 506 -1.39 -15.67 0.96
C LEU A 506 -2.63 -16.50 1.28
N ASP A 507 -3.51 -16.61 0.31
CA ASP A 507 -4.70 -17.45 0.32
C ASP A 507 -4.56 -18.56 -0.73
N ILE A 508 -4.08 -19.73 -0.31
CA ILE A 508 -3.81 -20.87 -1.20
C ILE A 508 -4.57 -22.10 -0.70
N PRO A 509 -5.86 -22.21 -1.04
CA PRO A 509 -6.69 -23.35 -0.56
C PRO A 509 -6.24 -24.70 -1.13
N GLU A 510 -5.44 -24.73 -2.18
CA GLU A 510 -4.91 -25.93 -2.79
C GLU A 510 -3.78 -26.60 -1.95
N VAL A 511 -3.24 -25.89 -0.95
CA VAL A 511 -2.19 -26.42 -0.06
C VAL A 511 -2.80 -27.32 1.00
N SER A 512 -2.45 -28.60 0.95
CA SER A 512 -2.88 -29.60 1.93
C SER A 512 -1.76 -30.05 2.88
N LEU A 513 -0.49 -29.80 2.53
CA LEU A 513 0.64 -30.14 3.39
C LEU A 513 1.58 -28.94 3.59
N ILE A 514 1.93 -28.72 4.85
CA ILE A 514 3.02 -27.82 5.22
C ILE A 514 4.08 -28.62 5.97
N ALA A 515 5.31 -28.61 5.46
CA ALA A 515 6.45 -29.21 6.11
C ALA A 515 7.36 -28.12 6.71
N ILE A 516 7.67 -28.25 7.98
CA ILE A 516 8.52 -27.32 8.72
C ILE A 516 9.81 -28.07 9.07
N LEU A 517 10.90 -27.79 8.36
CA LEU A 517 12.21 -28.38 8.65
C LEU A 517 12.86 -27.64 9.82
N ASP A 518 13.63 -28.36 10.61
CA ASP A 518 14.32 -27.82 11.80
C ASP A 518 13.38 -27.01 12.70
N ALA A 519 12.23 -27.59 13.04
CA ALA A 519 11.21 -26.91 13.83
C ALA A 519 11.64 -26.65 15.28
N ASP A 520 12.63 -27.39 15.79
CA ASP A 520 13.23 -27.29 17.12
C ASP A 520 14.34 -26.22 17.21
N LYS A 521 14.74 -25.60 16.12
CA LYS A 521 15.75 -24.52 16.15
C LYS A 521 15.08 -23.21 16.54
N GLU A 522 14.97 -22.97 17.85
CA GLU A 522 14.34 -21.76 18.38
C GLU A 522 14.93 -20.49 17.79
N GLY A 523 14.05 -19.51 17.47
CA GLY A 523 14.41 -18.23 16.90
C GLY A 523 13.18 -17.53 16.33
N PHE A 524 13.37 -16.37 15.71
CA PHE A 524 12.29 -15.58 15.15
C PHE A 524 11.40 -16.36 14.18
N LEU A 525 11.98 -17.21 13.31
CA LEU A 525 11.27 -18.02 12.32
C LEU A 525 10.56 -19.25 12.92
N ARG A 526 10.84 -19.62 14.14
CA ARG A 526 10.27 -20.78 14.86
C ARG A 526 9.69 -20.38 16.21
N SER A 527 9.35 -19.09 16.37
CA SER A 527 8.59 -18.62 17.54
C SER A 527 7.16 -19.16 17.50
N GLU A 528 6.51 -19.20 18.64
CA GLU A 528 5.09 -19.58 18.77
C GLU A 528 4.21 -18.88 17.72
N THR A 529 4.31 -17.54 17.63
CA THR A 529 3.57 -16.74 16.65
C THR A 529 3.83 -17.19 15.21
N SER A 530 5.11 -17.39 14.84
CA SER A 530 5.48 -17.84 13.50
C SER A 530 4.91 -19.22 13.20
N LEU A 531 5.03 -20.17 14.14
CA LEU A 531 4.50 -21.52 13.98
C LEU A 531 2.98 -21.52 13.82
N VAL A 532 2.22 -20.81 14.66
CA VAL A 532 0.76 -20.69 14.55
C VAL A 532 0.34 -20.12 13.20
N GLN A 533 1.05 -19.13 12.69
CA GLN A 533 0.77 -18.57 11.37
C GLN A 533 1.06 -19.55 10.22
N ILE A 534 2.17 -20.28 10.31
CA ILE A 534 2.52 -21.33 9.35
C ILE A 534 1.43 -22.38 9.32
N ILE A 535 1.10 -22.93 10.46
CA ILE A 535 0.06 -23.95 10.64
C ILE A 535 -1.28 -23.50 10.05
N GLY A 536 -1.67 -22.25 10.34
CA GLY A 536 -2.92 -21.66 9.87
C GLY A 536 -3.06 -21.56 8.34
N ARG A 537 -1.97 -21.69 7.56
CA ARG A 537 -2.04 -21.72 6.09
C ARG A 537 -2.65 -23.02 5.56
N ALA A 538 -2.46 -24.16 6.24
CA ALA A 538 -3.09 -25.41 5.86
C ALA A 538 -4.57 -25.50 6.29
N ALA A 539 -5.06 -24.59 7.12
CA ALA A 539 -6.44 -24.58 7.63
C ALA A 539 -7.50 -24.16 6.59
N ARG A 540 -7.15 -24.01 5.32
CA ARG A 540 -8.06 -23.71 4.20
C ARG A 540 -8.39 -24.92 3.35
N ASN A 541 -7.72 -26.02 3.59
CA ASN A 541 -7.94 -27.31 2.96
C ASN A 541 -8.54 -28.29 3.97
N ALA A 542 -9.60 -29.00 3.58
CA ALA A 542 -10.22 -30.00 4.45
C ALA A 542 -9.25 -31.14 4.84
N ASN A 543 -8.25 -31.42 3.98
CA ASN A 543 -7.19 -32.41 4.20
C ASN A 543 -5.90 -31.79 4.75
N GLY A 544 -5.98 -30.57 5.34
CA GLY A 544 -4.82 -29.84 5.80
C GLY A 544 -4.02 -30.59 6.86
N GLN A 545 -2.71 -30.75 6.64
CA GLN A 545 -1.76 -31.38 7.57
C GLN A 545 -0.49 -30.55 7.69
N VAL A 546 0.14 -30.64 8.86
CA VAL A 546 1.44 -30.02 9.15
C VAL A 546 2.39 -31.08 9.69
N ILE A 547 3.58 -31.16 9.12
CA ILE A 547 4.67 -31.99 9.62
C ILE A 547 5.76 -31.07 10.16
N MET A 548 6.12 -31.24 11.42
CA MET A 548 7.24 -30.58 12.05
C MET A 548 8.38 -31.58 12.20
N TYR A 549 9.48 -31.37 11.48
CA TYR A 549 10.67 -32.19 11.66
C TYR A 549 11.50 -31.60 12.80
N ALA A 550 11.61 -32.34 13.89
CA ALA A 550 12.26 -31.94 15.12
C ALA A 550 12.67 -33.15 15.95
N ASP A 551 13.85 -33.10 16.57
CA ASP A 551 14.30 -34.14 17.49
C ASP A 551 13.84 -33.87 18.93
N THR A 552 13.53 -32.60 19.24
CA THR A 552 12.98 -32.19 20.54
C THR A 552 11.82 -31.24 20.36
N VAL A 553 10.77 -31.39 21.18
CA VAL A 553 9.66 -30.44 21.20
C VAL A 553 10.05 -29.25 22.06
N THR A 554 10.15 -28.08 21.45
CA THR A 554 10.46 -26.83 22.17
C THR A 554 9.19 -26.22 22.78
N LYS A 555 9.37 -25.27 23.71
CA LYS A 555 8.22 -24.55 24.32
C LYS A 555 7.38 -23.80 23.27
N SER A 556 8.01 -23.25 22.24
CA SER A 556 7.31 -22.58 21.14
C SER A 556 6.48 -23.54 20.32
N MET A 557 7.00 -24.76 20.06
CA MET A 557 6.24 -25.82 19.39
C MET A 557 5.06 -26.30 20.24
N GLU A 558 5.30 -26.60 21.51
CA GLU A 558 4.29 -27.08 22.47
C GLU A 558 3.08 -26.11 22.49
N ARG A 559 3.33 -24.82 22.71
CA ARG A 559 2.26 -23.81 22.73
C ARG A 559 1.53 -23.68 21.39
N ALA A 560 2.26 -23.72 20.27
CA ALA A 560 1.63 -23.65 18.94
C ALA A 560 0.74 -24.88 18.68
N ILE A 561 1.16 -26.06 19.10
CA ILE A 561 0.40 -27.31 18.99
C ILE A 561 -0.84 -27.24 19.88
N GLU A 562 -0.70 -26.89 21.17
CA GLU A 562 -1.80 -26.76 22.11
C GLU A 562 -2.87 -25.78 21.62
N GLU A 563 -2.47 -24.59 21.15
CA GLU A 563 -3.39 -23.58 20.61
C GLU A 563 -4.10 -24.06 19.35
N THR A 564 -3.40 -24.79 18.47
CA THR A 564 -3.99 -25.36 17.26
C THR A 564 -5.05 -26.40 17.59
N TYR A 565 -4.77 -27.31 18.55
CA TYR A 565 -5.74 -28.31 18.97
C TYR A 565 -6.92 -27.72 19.74
N ARG A 566 -6.70 -26.71 20.59
CA ARG A 566 -7.79 -25.97 21.26
C ARG A 566 -8.77 -25.38 20.23
N ARG A 567 -8.23 -24.74 19.18
CA ARG A 567 -9.05 -24.19 18.08
C ARG A 567 -9.77 -25.27 17.30
N ARG A 568 -9.10 -26.38 17.02
CA ARG A 568 -9.66 -27.53 16.30
C ARG A 568 -10.83 -28.15 17.06
N GLU A 569 -10.69 -28.38 18.36
CA GLU A 569 -11.74 -28.93 19.23
C GLU A 569 -12.97 -28.01 19.28
N LYS A 570 -12.75 -26.70 19.44
CA LYS A 570 -13.83 -25.70 19.42
C LYS A 570 -14.60 -25.73 18.10
N GLN A 571 -13.88 -25.84 16.97
CA GLN A 571 -14.51 -25.93 15.66
C GLN A 571 -15.27 -27.25 15.44
N ILE A 572 -14.73 -28.36 15.90
CA ILE A 572 -15.41 -29.69 15.83
C ILE A 572 -16.73 -29.63 16.58
N ALA A 573 -16.71 -29.18 17.84
CA ALA A 573 -17.92 -29.06 18.65
C ALA A 573 -18.98 -28.18 17.97
N TYR A 574 -18.58 -27.05 17.41
CA TYR A 574 -19.48 -26.17 16.67
C TYR A 574 -20.07 -26.86 15.41
N ASN A 575 -19.24 -27.58 14.66
CA ASN A 575 -19.67 -28.28 13.45
C ASN A 575 -20.70 -29.39 13.79
N GLU A 576 -20.46 -30.15 14.87
CA GLU A 576 -21.37 -31.21 15.35
C GLU A 576 -22.70 -30.60 15.79
N GLU A 577 -22.70 -29.54 16.57
CA GLU A 577 -23.90 -28.85 17.05
C GLU A 577 -24.77 -28.32 15.90
N HIS A 578 -24.13 -27.82 14.83
CA HIS A 578 -24.82 -27.18 13.69
C HIS A 578 -24.94 -28.08 12.45
N GLY A 579 -24.47 -29.33 12.50
CA GLY A 579 -24.52 -30.25 11.37
C GLY A 579 -23.71 -29.81 10.16
N ILE A 580 -22.58 -29.10 10.38
CA ILE A 580 -21.73 -28.56 9.31
C ILE A 580 -20.69 -29.59 8.91
N THR A 581 -20.59 -29.88 7.61
CA THR A 581 -19.52 -30.71 7.05
C THR A 581 -18.45 -29.79 6.48
N PRO A 582 -17.17 -29.89 6.92
CA PRO A 582 -16.07 -29.10 6.40
C PRO A 582 -15.90 -29.23 4.89
N GLN A 583 -15.83 -28.13 4.18
CA GLN A 583 -15.60 -28.12 2.73
C GLN A 583 -14.42 -27.22 2.39
N THR A 584 -13.53 -27.70 1.53
CA THR A 584 -12.42 -26.90 1.00
C THR A 584 -12.96 -25.71 0.23
N ILE A 585 -12.41 -24.53 0.49
CA ILE A 585 -12.79 -23.29 -0.21
C ILE A 585 -12.28 -23.38 -1.65
N THR A 586 -13.18 -23.29 -2.62
CA THR A 586 -12.81 -23.10 -4.02
C THR A 586 -12.88 -21.61 -4.33
N LYS A 587 -11.76 -21.00 -4.66
CA LYS A 587 -11.69 -19.61 -5.16
C LYS A 587 -11.15 -19.62 -6.58
N ASP A 588 -11.86 -18.95 -7.49
CA ASP A 588 -11.32 -18.68 -8.81
C ASP A 588 -9.95 -17.97 -8.68
N VAL A 589 -8.99 -18.38 -9.51
CA VAL A 589 -7.72 -17.67 -9.64
C VAL A 589 -8.00 -16.37 -10.37
N ARG A 590 -8.55 -15.37 -9.66
CA ARG A 590 -8.74 -14.03 -10.21
C ARG A 590 -7.39 -13.41 -10.47
N GLU A 591 -7.23 -12.76 -11.59
CA GLU A 591 -6.07 -11.91 -11.87
C GLU A 591 -6.09 -10.73 -10.87
N ILE A 592 -5.36 -10.91 -9.76
CA ILE A 592 -5.11 -9.83 -8.76
C ILE A 592 -4.35 -8.66 -9.42
N LEU A 593 -3.91 -8.83 -10.65
CA LEU A 593 -3.16 -7.89 -11.48
C LEU A 593 -3.98 -6.70 -12.03
N GLU A 594 -5.29 -6.64 -11.84
CA GLU A 594 -6.08 -5.52 -12.40
C GLU A 594 -5.81 -4.16 -11.72
N ILE A 595 -5.21 -4.11 -10.53
CA ILE A 595 -4.91 -2.85 -9.84
C ILE A 595 -3.50 -2.32 -10.19
N SER A 596 -2.57 -3.19 -10.61
CA SER A 596 -1.17 -2.80 -10.88
C SER A 596 -0.72 -2.95 -12.33
N SER A 597 -1.51 -3.52 -13.23
CA SER A 597 -1.07 -3.83 -14.60
C SER A 597 -2.05 -3.48 -15.72
N ARG A 598 -2.98 -2.55 -15.54
CA ARG A 598 -3.54 -1.86 -16.70
C ARG A 598 -2.50 -0.89 -17.24
N ASP A 599 -1.56 -1.46 -17.95
CA ASP A 599 -0.77 -0.71 -18.92
C ASP A 599 -1.74 0.11 -19.79
N LYS A 600 -1.41 1.38 -20.04
CA LYS A 600 -2.22 2.39 -20.74
C LYS A 600 -2.79 1.98 -22.10
N SER A 601 -2.73 0.71 -22.50
CA SER A 601 -3.12 0.26 -23.84
C SER A 601 -4.05 -0.96 -23.91
N GLY A 602 -4.44 -1.61 -22.80
CA GLY A 602 -5.24 -2.83 -22.88
C GLY A 602 -4.59 -3.95 -23.71
N LYS A 603 -3.28 -3.88 -23.93
CA LYS A 603 -2.54 -4.84 -24.74
C LYS A 603 -1.89 -5.90 -23.85
N LYS A 604 -2.28 -7.13 -24.07
CA LYS A 604 -1.60 -8.35 -23.64
C LYS A 604 -0.09 -8.19 -23.79
N ARG A 605 0.70 -8.47 -22.75
CA ARG A 605 2.16 -8.47 -22.84
C ARG A 605 2.55 -9.33 -24.04
N MET A 606 3.25 -8.74 -25.00
CA MET A 606 3.69 -9.44 -26.21
C MET A 606 4.66 -10.55 -25.84
N SER A 607 4.48 -11.73 -26.44
CA SER A 607 5.45 -12.80 -26.32
C SER A 607 6.81 -12.35 -26.87
N ARG A 608 7.88 -13.02 -26.47
CA ARG A 608 9.25 -12.70 -26.94
C ARG A 608 9.36 -12.74 -28.48
N GLU A 609 8.60 -13.63 -29.11
CA GLU A 609 8.53 -13.73 -30.57
C GLU A 609 7.74 -12.58 -31.20
N GLU A 610 6.62 -12.19 -30.63
CA GLU A 610 5.82 -11.04 -31.09
C GLU A 610 6.59 -9.73 -30.96
N LYS A 611 7.33 -9.57 -29.84
CA LYS A 611 8.20 -8.43 -29.59
C LYS A 611 9.32 -8.34 -30.63
N GLN A 612 9.91 -9.44 -30.98
CA GLN A 612 10.98 -9.51 -31.98
C GLN A 612 10.47 -9.22 -33.41
N LYS A 613 9.28 -9.69 -33.75
CA LYS A 613 8.58 -9.38 -35.02
C LYS A 613 8.22 -7.89 -35.08
N LEU A 614 7.76 -7.30 -33.99
CA LEU A 614 7.45 -5.87 -33.92
C LEU A 614 8.70 -5.00 -34.07
N ILE A 615 9.83 -5.36 -33.45
CA ILE A 615 11.10 -4.65 -33.59
C ILE A 615 11.59 -4.67 -35.04
N ILE A 616 11.48 -5.80 -35.72
CA ILE A 616 11.85 -5.92 -37.15
C ILE A 616 10.98 -4.99 -37.99
N ARG A 617 9.67 -5.03 -37.82
CA ARG A 617 8.74 -4.18 -38.56
C ARG A 617 8.99 -2.68 -38.31
N LEU A 618 9.12 -2.25 -37.05
CA LEU A 618 9.43 -0.86 -36.72
C LEU A 618 10.78 -0.41 -37.28
N THR A 619 11.75 -1.31 -37.39
CA THR A 619 13.06 -1.02 -37.97
C THR A 619 12.95 -0.78 -39.49
N GLU A 620 12.08 -1.53 -40.17
CA GLU A 620 11.80 -1.31 -41.60
C GLU A 620 11.06 0.00 -41.85
N GLU A 621 10.04 0.30 -41.03
CA GLU A 621 9.31 1.57 -41.06
C GLU A 621 10.23 2.76 -40.79
N MET A 622 11.14 2.67 -39.81
CA MET A 622 12.13 3.70 -39.50
C MET A 622 13.07 3.96 -40.70
N LYS A 623 13.56 2.89 -41.36
CA LYS A 623 14.40 3.02 -42.54
C LYS A 623 13.65 3.62 -43.73
N ALA A 624 12.34 3.30 -43.86
CA ALA A 624 11.50 3.86 -44.92
C ALA A 624 11.28 5.35 -44.68
N ALA A 625 10.93 5.77 -43.44
CA ALA A 625 10.78 7.18 -43.07
C ALA A 625 12.08 7.99 -43.29
N ALA A 626 13.24 7.42 -42.94
CA ALA A 626 14.52 8.07 -43.21
C ALA A 626 14.81 8.25 -44.69
N LYS A 627 14.39 7.32 -45.57
CA LYS A 627 14.57 7.44 -47.03
C LYS A 627 13.73 8.55 -47.66
N ILE A 628 12.58 8.84 -47.10
CA ILE A 628 11.68 9.93 -47.56
C ILE A 628 11.92 11.25 -46.80
N LEU A 629 13.02 11.31 -46.05
CA LEU A 629 13.50 12.49 -45.32
C LEU A 629 12.58 12.93 -44.14
N GLU A 630 11.69 12.04 -43.64
CA GLU A 630 10.89 12.26 -42.46
C GLU A 630 11.70 11.96 -41.17
N PHE A 631 12.70 12.77 -40.89
CA PHE A 631 13.67 12.54 -39.82
C PHE A 631 13.06 12.54 -38.41
N GLU A 632 12.03 13.36 -38.15
CA GLU A 632 11.33 13.38 -36.86
C GLU A 632 10.57 12.06 -36.62
N HIS A 633 9.92 11.53 -37.66
CA HIS A 633 9.23 10.25 -37.60
C HIS A 633 10.22 9.08 -37.44
N ALA A 634 11.34 9.12 -38.15
CA ALA A 634 12.39 8.12 -38.02
C ALA A 634 13.04 8.15 -36.61
N ALA A 635 13.24 9.32 -36.01
CA ALA A 635 13.74 9.45 -34.64
C ALA A 635 12.73 8.88 -33.61
N TYR A 636 11.46 9.20 -33.75
CA TYR A 636 10.39 8.62 -32.92
C TYR A 636 10.36 7.09 -32.96
N LEU A 637 10.47 6.51 -34.16
CA LEU A 637 10.49 5.05 -34.33
C LEU A 637 11.75 4.42 -33.73
N ARG A 638 12.91 5.09 -33.84
CA ARG A 638 14.16 4.66 -33.20
C ARG A 638 14.01 4.57 -31.67
N ASP A 639 13.49 5.62 -31.06
CA ASP A 639 13.32 5.71 -29.61
C ASP A 639 12.33 4.66 -29.11
N LYS A 640 11.30 4.36 -29.90
CA LYS A 640 10.35 3.29 -29.63
C LYS A 640 10.99 1.88 -29.72
N ILE A 641 11.89 1.67 -30.68
CA ILE A 641 12.67 0.42 -30.82
C ILE A 641 13.63 0.25 -29.64
N GLU A 642 14.31 1.31 -29.22
CA GLU A 642 15.21 1.29 -28.07
C GLU A 642 14.45 0.97 -26.77
N LYS A 643 13.29 1.57 -26.58
CA LYS A 643 12.41 1.29 -25.45
C LYS A 643 11.98 -0.18 -25.44
N LEU A 644 11.54 -0.73 -26.57
CA LEU A 644 11.20 -2.14 -26.71
C LEU A 644 12.39 -3.08 -26.46
N LYS A 645 13.62 -2.69 -26.78
CA LYS A 645 14.83 -3.48 -26.53
C LYS A 645 15.27 -3.42 -25.05
N SER A 646 15.04 -2.31 -24.36
CA SER A 646 15.41 -2.12 -22.95
C SER A 646 14.41 -2.77 -21.97
N GLU A 647 13.17 -2.98 -22.38
CA GLU A 647 12.19 -3.73 -21.60
C GLU A 647 12.60 -5.22 -21.61
N LYS A 648 13.14 -5.73 -20.48
CA LYS A 648 13.54 -7.14 -20.28
C LYS A 648 12.34 -8.06 -20.06
#